data_c2991a895f71bc7a545c3add607d5fdf
#
_entry.id   c2991a895f71bc7a545c3add607d5fdf
#
_cell.length_a   1.000
_cell.length_b   1.000
_cell.length_c   1.000
_cell.angle_alpha   90.00
_cell.angle_beta   90.00
_cell.angle_gamma   90.00
#
_symmetry.space_group_name_H-M   'P 1'
#
loop_
_entity.id
_entity.type
_entity.pdbx_description
1 polymer ?
#
loop_
_entity_poly.entity_id
_entity_poly.type
_entity_poly.pdbx_seq_one_letter_code
_entity_poly.pdbx_strand_id
1 'polypeptide(L)'
;MKQIMIFLTSFMLLAMTGQTALAKDVQVSGSLLGKSSQEQAKQQVLTSELITLYGSKDSAELTYQIPAGASSGNQQLVIEYEASNLLISPSSLTAVIDDEPVKTLKLDGDSKRKTVKLNLNKSQSAQGYHNVSLKFYGVMKEGVCVRQDTSGNWIKIYPDSRLTLADSSEAKGTSLDHYPYPFAQSGNTAEETAIVIPDNPSSAEIEAAVKTEGYLKTVDSSVSIAYVTESELKKIDKPTIVIGVDKHWNGKVKKLLKQAGLQAKGENLLLAERVLKAEGKQQPVLFAQAASEDALTKKISVMTDQTYTGQLSGDTLSISKLQQTEKKESDKLTLENFGAGDITIGADKTSSAYYFYPASAVLDENQSAKLSLKLKKSETIQASATENESASQAAELKVMINGQPHSVRLDELGKEDKNGFYHVTVKVDPKLLQKKRYIDIQFVTTGLKENNPCNTTDEEKWVFIDKNSTLSYAIKGMSPSADFQEWPLPYAGNQDQTTLIVLSDTVSQSKLEELSLVTESFGSEAQHSFTVKKSSDVTANDAKGRNLIFIGGINQFSLLKEKSSDLLVPQEKNGSFDVSGFEMLNETTKQVVFTQASVWDSRYTMAVFAPSKGDGTAVTKEIISYLNSNDESATVLNETNSQQVFTNHQQLKSETNSSDAEQPTQDHSQKWMYIGVLALIMVIAAVFIWIAVRRKKRKTDTE
;
A
#
# COMPACT_ATOMS: atom_id res chain seq x y z
N MET A 1 43.26 -31.44 33.05
CA MET A 1 42.04 -32.18 32.70
C MET A 1 40.92 -31.16 32.56
N LYS A 2 40.64 -30.76 31.35
CA LYS A 2 39.56 -29.80 31.00
C LYS A 2 38.36 -30.61 30.54
N GLN A 3 37.28 -30.56 31.28
CA GLN A 3 36.00 -31.11 30.86
C GLN A 3 35.36 -30.15 29.86
N ILE A 4 35.20 -30.61 28.65
CA ILE A 4 34.41 -29.96 27.59
C ILE A 4 32.97 -30.37 27.85
N MET A 5 32.16 -29.41 28.26
CA MET A 5 30.70 -29.57 28.39
C MET A 5 30.07 -29.30 27.01
N ILE A 6 29.68 -30.39 26.35
CA ILE A 6 28.93 -30.35 25.10
C ILE A 6 27.46 -30.15 25.46
N PHE A 7 26.93 -28.98 25.14
CA PHE A 7 25.47 -28.76 25.10
C PHE A 7 24.89 -29.44 23.87
N LEU A 8 24.30 -30.61 24.05
CA LEU A 8 23.41 -31.22 23.07
C LEU A 8 22.07 -30.50 23.16
N THR A 9 21.83 -29.56 22.26
CA THR A 9 20.48 -29.10 21.94
C THR A 9 19.80 -30.22 21.16
N SER A 10 18.90 -30.89 21.84
CA SER A 10 18.00 -31.91 21.27
C SER A 10 17.07 -31.23 20.25
N PHE A 11 17.47 -31.23 19.01
CA PHE A 11 16.59 -30.93 17.89
C PHE A 11 15.67 -32.16 17.73
N MET A 12 14.48 -32.09 18.31
CA MET A 12 13.47 -33.11 18.11
C MET A 12 12.92 -32.89 16.69
N LEU A 13 13.60 -33.52 15.71
CA LEU A 13 13.07 -33.68 14.36
C LEU A 13 11.84 -34.60 14.48
N LEU A 14 10.66 -34.01 14.61
CA LEU A 14 9.44 -34.73 14.31
C LEU A 14 9.46 -34.98 12.81
N ALA A 15 9.86 -36.17 12.42
CA ALA A 15 9.61 -36.68 11.06
C ALA A 15 8.09 -36.85 10.92
N MET A 16 7.40 -35.76 10.62
CA MET A 16 6.08 -35.83 10.04
C MET A 16 6.27 -36.34 8.62
N THR A 17 5.97 -37.60 8.40
CA THR A 17 5.66 -38.11 7.07
C THR A 17 4.56 -37.22 6.52
N GLY A 18 4.93 -36.29 5.65
CA GLY A 18 4.01 -35.35 5.04
C GLY A 18 3.05 -36.09 4.12
N GLN A 19 2.00 -36.62 4.68
CA GLN A 19 0.77 -36.75 3.92
C GLN A 19 0.27 -35.31 3.80
N THR A 20 0.32 -34.74 2.61
CA THR A 20 -0.42 -33.51 2.27
C THR A 20 -1.88 -33.83 2.57
N ALA A 21 -2.36 -33.39 3.72
CA ALA A 21 -3.74 -33.54 4.10
C ALA A 21 -4.54 -32.62 3.20
N LEU A 22 -5.19 -33.21 2.20
CA LEU A 22 -6.13 -32.51 1.33
C LEU A 22 -7.32 -32.07 2.16
N ALA A 23 -7.84 -30.89 1.89
CA ALA A 23 -9.01 -30.39 2.58
C ALA A 23 -10.16 -31.40 2.50
N LYS A 24 -10.77 -31.69 3.66
CA LYS A 24 -11.80 -32.72 3.78
C LYS A 24 -13.05 -32.33 2.99
N ASP A 25 -13.50 -33.24 2.14
CA ASP A 25 -14.73 -33.07 1.38
C ASP A 25 -15.96 -33.11 2.27
N VAL A 26 -16.87 -32.19 2.07
CA VAL A 26 -18.17 -32.13 2.77
C VAL A 26 -19.28 -32.17 1.73
N GLN A 27 -20.10 -33.23 1.77
CA GLN A 27 -21.26 -33.36 0.89
C GLN A 27 -22.39 -32.46 1.41
N VAL A 28 -22.90 -31.58 0.55
CA VAL A 28 -23.96 -30.63 0.87
C VAL A 28 -25.13 -30.77 -0.12
N SER A 29 -26.25 -30.14 0.17
CA SER A 29 -27.39 -30.09 -0.75
C SER A 29 -27.01 -29.36 -2.05
N GLY A 30 -27.39 -29.89 -3.22
CA GLY A 30 -27.15 -29.28 -4.51
C GLY A 30 -27.71 -27.88 -4.68
N SER A 31 -28.75 -27.53 -3.90
CA SER A 31 -29.32 -26.19 -3.89
C SER A 31 -28.45 -25.15 -3.19
N LEU A 32 -27.49 -25.57 -2.38
CA LEU A 32 -26.56 -24.68 -1.66
C LEU A 32 -25.39 -24.22 -2.53
N LEU A 33 -24.97 -25.05 -3.50
CA LEU A 33 -23.87 -24.70 -4.38
C LEU A 33 -24.40 -24.04 -5.67
N GLY A 34 -23.87 -22.85 -5.99
CA GLY A 34 -24.09 -22.15 -7.25
C GLY A 34 -23.33 -22.79 -8.42
N LYS A 35 -23.58 -22.32 -9.64
CA LYS A 35 -22.65 -22.57 -10.73
C LYS A 35 -21.43 -21.70 -10.48
N SER A 36 -20.22 -22.26 -10.50
CA SER A 36 -19.02 -21.40 -10.59
C SER A 36 -19.15 -20.56 -11.85
N SER A 37 -18.75 -19.28 -11.76
CA SER A 37 -18.50 -18.45 -12.94
C SER A 37 -17.57 -19.23 -13.87
N GLN A 38 -17.84 -19.14 -15.18
CA GLN A 38 -17.13 -19.90 -16.23
C GLN A 38 -15.64 -19.97 -15.96
N GLU A 39 -15.08 -21.18 -16.20
CA GLU A 39 -13.66 -21.51 -16.30
C GLU A 39 -12.93 -20.54 -17.24
N GLN A 40 -12.57 -19.36 -16.74
CA GLN A 40 -11.60 -18.50 -17.44
C GLN A 40 -10.22 -18.90 -16.91
N ALA A 41 -9.30 -19.18 -17.83
CA ALA A 41 -7.91 -19.43 -17.48
C ALA A 41 -7.41 -18.27 -16.60
N LYS A 42 -6.98 -18.61 -15.38
CA LYS A 42 -6.50 -17.60 -14.43
C LYS A 42 -5.27 -16.93 -15.02
N GLN A 43 -5.23 -15.60 -14.96
CA GLN A 43 -4.15 -14.78 -15.49
C GLN A 43 -3.54 -13.95 -14.35
N GLN A 44 -2.22 -13.99 -14.28
CA GLN A 44 -1.44 -13.14 -13.38
C GLN A 44 -0.67 -12.13 -14.21
N VAL A 45 -0.89 -10.84 -13.94
CA VAL A 45 -0.14 -9.75 -14.56
C VAL A 45 1.31 -9.77 -14.05
N LEU A 46 2.28 -9.62 -14.95
CA LEU A 46 3.72 -9.63 -14.62
C LEU A 46 4.23 -8.24 -14.24
N THR A 47 3.66 -7.20 -14.82
CA THR A 47 4.00 -5.81 -14.53
C THR A 47 2.77 -4.93 -14.70
N SER A 48 2.58 -3.97 -13.82
CA SER A 48 1.53 -2.95 -13.92
C SER A 48 1.92 -1.76 -14.79
N GLU A 49 3.20 -1.65 -15.14
CA GLU A 49 3.77 -0.50 -15.85
C GLU A 49 4.40 -0.91 -17.17
N LEU A 50 4.48 0.07 -18.10
CA LEU A 50 5.24 -0.08 -19.33
C LEU A 50 6.74 -0.02 -19.02
N ILE A 51 7.45 -1.14 -19.23
CA ILE A 51 8.89 -1.21 -19.05
C ILE A 51 9.55 -0.91 -20.40
N THR A 52 10.54 -0.01 -20.42
CA THR A 52 11.34 0.26 -21.60
C THR A 52 12.81 -0.02 -21.29
N LEU A 53 13.41 -0.93 -22.05
CA LEU A 53 14.83 -1.26 -21.99
C LEU A 53 15.55 -0.51 -23.09
N TYR A 54 16.75 0.01 -22.80
CA TYR A 54 17.50 0.88 -23.70
C TYR A 54 18.95 0.44 -23.89
N GLY A 55 19.50 0.84 -25.01
CA GLY A 55 20.93 0.72 -25.28
C GLY A 55 21.35 -0.65 -25.82
N SER A 56 22.66 -0.93 -25.73
CA SER A 56 23.23 -2.16 -26.27
C SER A 56 22.92 -3.40 -25.42
N LYS A 57 22.79 -3.23 -24.13
CA LYS A 57 22.44 -4.28 -23.15
C LYS A 57 21.59 -3.67 -22.07
N ASP A 58 20.45 -4.27 -21.77
CA ASP A 58 19.58 -3.89 -20.65
C ASP A 58 18.73 -5.09 -20.23
N SER A 59 18.18 -5.07 -19.03
CA SER A 59 17.34 -6.17 -18.54
C SER A 59 16.21 -5.68 -17.65
N ALA A 60 15.11 -6.46 -17.64
CA ALA A 60 14.02 -6.30 -16.70
C ALA A 60 13.88 -7.57 -15.88
N GLU A 61 13.83 -7.39 -14.57
CA GLU A 61 13.54 -8.46 -13.62
C GLU A 61 12.06 -8.42 -13.23
N LEU A 62 11.36 -9.52 -13.47
CA LEU A 62 9.94 -9.72 -13.18
C LEU A 62 9.78 -10.95 -12.30
N THR A 63 8.66 -11.08 -11.64
CA THR A 63 8.34 -12.26 -10.86
C THR A 63 6.94 -12.77 -11.21
N TYR A 64 6.75 -14.08 -11.11
CA TYR A 64 5.42 -14.67 -11.08
C TYR A 64 5.32 -15.68 -9.95
N GLN A 65 4.11 -15.94 -9.51
CA GLN A 65 3.82 -16.91 -8.46
C GLN A 65 2.95 -18.03 -9.00
N ILE A 66 3.40 -19.27 -8.82
CA ILE A 66 2.55 -20.43 -9.00
C ILE A 66 1.87 -20.74 -7.67
N PRO A 67 0.54 -20.57 -7.61
CA PRO A 67 -0.17 -20.83 -6.36
C PRO A 67 -0.21 -22.31 -6.05
N ALA A 68 -0.40 -22.59 -4.77
CA ALA A 68 -0.67 -23.95 -4.32
C ALA A 68 -1.94 -24.49 -5.00
N GLY A 69 -1.89 -25.74 -5.44
CA GLY A 69 -3.02 -26.38 -6.11
C GLY A 69 -3.20 -26.03 -7.59
N ALA A 70 -2.38 -25.14 -8.17
CA ALA A 70 -2.33 -25.00 -9.62
C ALA A 70 -1.84 -26.32 -10.26
N SER A 71 -2.53 -26.77 -11.31
CA SER A 71 -2.12 -28.00 -11.98
C SER A 71 -0.74 -27.83 -12.61
N SER A 72 0.13 -28.83 -12.47
CA SER A 72 1.51 -28.82 -12.96
C SER A 72 1.64 -28.96 -14.49
N GLY A 73 0.67 -28.50 -15.28
CA GLY A 73 0.70 -28.68 -16.72
C GLY A 73 0.15 -27.52 -17.52
N ASN A 74 0.77 -27.24 -18.67
CA ASN A 74 0.33 -26.27 -19.68
C ASN A 74 0.26 -24.79 -19.25
N GLN A 75 1.04 -24.39 -18.26
CA GLN A 75 1.15 -22.99 -17.87
C GLN A 75 2.01 -22.23 -18.88
N GLN A 76 1.59 -21.01 -19.22
CA GLN A 76 2.26 -20.19 -20.21
C GLN A 76 2.57 -18.80 -19.68
N LEU A 77 3.79 -18.37 -19.91
CA LEU A 77 4.18 -16.98 -19.77
C LEU A 77 3.97 -16.28 -21.11
N VAL A 78 3.17 -15.23 -21.12
CA VAL A 78 2.85 -14.43 -22.31
C VAL A 78 3.53 -13.09 -22.16
N ILE A 79 4.46 -12.74 -23.03
CA ILE A 79 5.15 -11.44 -23.04
C ILE A 79 4.68 -10.65 -24.25
N GLU A 80 4.17 -9.46 -23.99
CA GLU A 80 3.77 -8.48 -25.00
C GLU A 80 4.88 -7.45 -25.14
N TYR A 81 5.44 -7.31 -26.33
CA TYR A 81 6.58 -6.41 -26.55
C TYR A 81 6.51 -5.67 -27.89
N GLU A 82 7.24 -4.56 -27.96
CA GLU A 82 7.48 -3.79 -29.17
C GLU A 82 8.95 -3.35 -29.19
N ALA A 83 9.61 -3.50 -30.30
CA ALA A 83 11.02 -3.16 -30.44
C ALA A 83 11.23 -2.01 -31.46
N SER A 84 12.31 -1.26 -31.32
CA SER A 84 12.64 -0.19 -32.25
C SER A 84 12.84 -0.70 -33.69
N ASN A 85 12.31 0.04 -34.65
CA ASN A 85 12.50 -0.23 -36.07
C ASN A 85 13.94 -0.01 -36.57
N LEU A 86 14.80 0.56 -35.73
CA LEU A 86 16.21 0.79 -36.04
C LEU A 86 17.11 -0.39 -35.70
N LEU A 87 16.56 -1.44 -35.04
CA LEU A 87 17.32 -2.61 -34.65
C LEU A 87 17.68 -3.47 -35.86
N ILE A 88 18.93 -3.94 -35.90
CA ILE A 88 19.44 -4.87 -36.89
C ILE A 88 19.93 -6.17 -36.21
N SER A 89 20.15 -7.23 -36.99
CA SER A 89 20.81 -8.44 -36.52
C SER A 89 22.23 -8.11 -35.99
N PRO A 90 22.65 -8.63 -34.82
CA PRO A 90 22.05 -9.72 -34.02
C PRO A 90 21.20 -9.32 -32.83
N SER A 91 20.45 -8.19 -32.90
CA SER A 91 19.58 -7.80 -31.82
C SER A 91 18.66 -8.92 -31.33
N SER A 92 18.46 -9.01 -30.01
CA SER A 92 17.68 -10.10 -29.40
C SER A 92 17.04 -9.72 -28.07
N LEU A 93 15.98 -10.44 -27.73
CA LEU A 93 15.39 -10.49 -26.39
C LEU A 93 15.47 -11.93 -25.90
N THR A 94 16.16 -12.16 -24.79
CA THR A 94 16.27 -13.48 -24.16
C THR A 94 15.46 -13.51 -22.87
N ALA A 95 14.53 -14.44 -22.77
CA ALA A 95 13.82 -14.75 -21.55
C ALA A 95 14.57 -15.83 -20.76
N VAL A 96 14.88 -15.53 -19.51
CA VAL A 96 15.53 -16.41 -18.54
C VAL A 96 14.55 -16.60 -17.38
N ILE A 97 14.28 -17.83 -16.97
CA ILE A 97 13.41 -18.14 -15.85
C ILE A 97 14.21 -18.94 -14.83
N ASP A 98 14.27 -18.50 -13.58
CA ASP A 98 15.04 -19.13 -12.51
C ASP A 98 16.49 -19.45 -12.95
N ASP A 99 17.15 -18.46 -13.53
CA ASP A 99 18.50 -18.53 -14.10
C ASP A 99 18.67 -19.47 -15.32
N GLU A 100 17.59 -20.10 -15.79
CA GLU A 100 17.62 -20.97 -16.97
C GLU A 100 17.14 -20.20 -18.23
N PRO A 101 17.96 -20.04 -19.30
CA PRO A 101 17.52 -19.43 -20.54
C PRO A 101 16.44 -20.28 -21.22
N VAL A 102 15.25 -19.71 -21.39
CA VAL A 102 14.09 -20.41 -21.95
C VAL A 102 13.96 -20.16 -23.46
N LYS A 103 14.15 -18.91 -23.87
CA LYS A 103 13.98 -18.52 -25.27
C LYS A 103 14.71 -17.25 -25.62
N THR A 104 15.35 -17.23 -26.77
CA THR A 104 15.91 -16.02 -27.38
C THR A 104 15.12 -15.68 -28.65
N LEU A 105 14.61 -14.45 -28.70
CA LEU A 105 13.90 -13.90 -29.84
C LEU A 105 14.84 -13.00 -30.62
N LYS A 106 14.91 -13.19 -31.92
CA LYS A 106 15.55 -12.25 -32.83
C LYS A 106 14.69 -11.00 -33.00
N LEU A 107 15.33 -9.84 -32.94
CA LEU A 107 14.70 -8.56 -33.19
C LEU A 107 15.23 -8.00 -34.52
N ASP A 108 14.32 -7.78 -35.46
CA ASP A 108 14.62 -7.48 -36.86
C ASP A 108 14.10 -6.11 -37.34
N GLY A 109 13.95 -5.17 -36.42
CA GLY A 109 13.53 -3.81 -36.73
C GLY A 109 12.07 -3.65 -37.13
N ASP A 110 11.19 -4.54 -36.70
CA ASP A 110 9.75 -4.41 -36.88
C ASP A 110 9.15 -3.78 -35.60
N SER A 111 8.68 -2.53 -35.71
CA SER A 111 8.10 -1.75 -34.61
C SER A 111 6.64 -2.08 -34.32
N LYS A 112 6.17 -3.29 -34.68
CA LYS A 112 4.83 -3.74 -34.30
C LYS A 112 4.86 -4.40 -32.95
N ARG A 113 3.77 -4.21 -32.20
CA ARG A 113 3.54 -4.95 -30.98
C ARG A 113 3.40 -6.45 -31.31
N LYS A 114 4.16 -7.27 -30.62
CA LYS A 114 4.25 -8.72 -30.80
C LYS A 114 4.00 -9.43 -29.49
N THR A 115 3.52 -10.65 -29.61
CA THR A 115 3.27 -11.54 -28.47
C THR A 115 4.21 -12.75 -28.57
N VAL A 116 4.90 -13.08 -27.51
CA VAL A 116 5.60 -14.36 -27.36
C VAL A 116 4.99 -15.18 -26.25
N LYS A 117 4.79 -16.47 -26.50
CA LYS A 117 4.32 -17.45 -25.53
C LYS A 117 5.46 -18.40 -25.17
N LEU A 118 5.70 -18.53 -23.87
CA LEU A 118 6.70 -19.45 -23.30
C LEU A 118 5.95 -20.51 -22.50
N ASN A 119 6.09 -21.78 -22.90
CA ASN A 119 5.56 -22.88 -22.11
C ASN A 119 6.48 -23.13 -20.92
N LEU A 120 5.95 -23.15 -19.72
CA LEU A 120 6.72 -23.42 -18.52
C LEU A 120 6.95 -24.92 -18.36
N ASN A 121 8.17 -25.30 -18.01
CA ASN A 121 8.50 -26.66 -17.67
C ASN A 121 8.04 -27.03 -16.25
N LYS A 122 8.28 -28.25 -15.80
CA LYS A 122 7.82 -28.75 -14.50
C LYS A 122 8.42 -27.98 -13.32
N SER A 123 9.69 -27.60 -13.37
CA SER A 123 10.34 -26.81 -12.30
C SER A 123 9.80 -25.39 -12.28
N GLN A 124 9.65 -24.75 -13.42
CA GLN A 124 9.11 -23.41 -13.59
C GLN A 124 7.60 -23.31 -13.30
N SER A 125 6.91 -24.44 -13.26
CA SER A 125 5.49 -24.58 -12.87
C SER A 125 5.34 -25.12 -11.45
N ALA A 126 6.41 -25.25 -10.69
CA ALA A 126 6.33 -25.65 -9.30
C ALA A 126 5.68 -24.56 -8.44
N GLN A 127 5.05 -24.95 -7.35
CA GLN A 127 4.49 -23.99 -6.40
C GLN A 127 5.59 -23.07 -5.86
N GLY A 128 5.35 -21.76 -5.84
CA GLY A 128 6.26 -20.77 -5.28
C GLY A 128 6.45 -19.56 -6.20
N TYR A 129 7.39 -18.70 -5.81
CA TYR A 129 7.82 -17.57 -6.62
C TYR A 129 8.91 -17.99 -7.60
N HIS A 130 8.82 -17.45 -8.81
CA HIS A 130 9.76 -17.66 -9.89
C HIS A 130 10.22 -16.33 -10.45
N ASN A 131 11.50 -16.21 -10.78
CA ASN A 131 12.07 -15.01 -11.35
C ASN A 131 12.09 -15.10 -12.87
N VAL A 132 11.78 -13.99 -13.54
CA VAL A 132 11.86 -13.85 -14.99
C VAL A 132 12.76 -12.67 -15.31
N SER A 133 13.93 -12.94 -15.90
CA SER A 133 14.82 -11.92 -16.43
C SER A 133 14.63 -11.81 -17.94
N LEU A 134 14.24 -10.65 -18.42
CA LEU A 134 14.12 -10.32 -19.83
C LEU A 134 15.36 -9.53 -20.24
N LYS A 135 16.33 -10.20 -20.91
CA LYS A 135 17.61 -9.61 -21.31
C LYS A 135 17.56 -9.11 -22.75
N PHE A 136 17.69 -7.82 -22.91
CA PHE A 136 17.72 -7.14 -24.20
C PHE A 136 19.17 -6.95 -24.68
N TYR A 137 19.42 -7.29 -25.95
CA TYR A 137 20.63 -6.95 -26.66
C TYR A 137 20.26 -6.21 -27.94
N GLY A 138 20.65 -4.92 -28.05
CA GLY A 138 20.24 -4.04 -29.13
C GLY A 138 21.41 -3.55 -29.96
N VAL A 139 21.35 -3.78 -31.29
CA VAL A 139 22.32 -3.32 -32.27
C VAL A 139 21.58 -2.50 -33.34
N MET A 140 22.02 -1.27 -33.59
CA MET A 140 21.44 -0.39 -34.62
C MET A 140 22.38 -0.17 -35.80
N LYS A 141 23.67 -0.38 -35.63
CA LYS A 141 24.66 -0.14 -36.65
C LYS A 141 25.80 -1.15 -36.53
N GLU A 142 26.20 -1.74 -37.65
CA GLU A 142 27.38 -2.60 -37.70
C GLU A 142 28.66 -1.80 -37.52
N GLY A 143 29.68 -2.41 -36.93
CA GLY A 143 31.02 -1.83 -36.77
C GLY A 143 31.62 -2.08 -35.41
N VAL A 144 32.95 -1.94 -35.31
CA VAL A 144 33.71 -2.04 -34.08
C VAL A 144 33.65 -0.69 -33.40
N CYS A 145 33.43 -0.68 -32.08
CA CYS A 145 33.39 0.58 -31.28
C CYS A 145 32.30 1.58 -31.72
N VAL A 146 31.18 1.09 -32.23
CA VAL A 146 30.05 1.94 -32.58
C VAL A 146 29.17 2.12 -31.35
N ARG A 147 28.83 3.39 -31.07
CA ARG A 147 27.93 3.71 -29.96
C ARG A 147 26.52 3.17 -30.27
N GLN A 148 26.09 2.22 -29.47
CA GLN A 148 24.75 1.62 -29.52
C GLN A 148 23.80 2.22 -28.46
N ASP A 149 24.32 2.90 -27.45
CA ASP A 149 23.56 3.46 -26.33
C ASP A 149 22.94 4.81 -26.71
N THR A 150 21.88 4.74 -27.50
CA THR A 150 21.11 5.91 -27.91
C THR A 150 19.63 5.67 -27.62
N SER A 151 18.86 6.74 -27.49
CA SER A 151 17.41 6.69 -27.26
C SER A 151 16.63 5.98 -28.38
N GLY A 152 17.26 5.76 -29.56
CA GLY A 152 16.66 4.97 -30.64
C GLY A 152 16.80 3.46 -30.45
N ASN A 153 17.68 3.00 -29.55
CA ASN A 153 17.90 1.58 -29.27
C ASN A 153 17.05 1.19 -28.07
N TRP A 154 15.87 0.64 -28.32
CA TRP A 154 14.93 0.32 -27.26
C TRP A 154 14.03 -0.88 -27.58
N ILE A 155 13.53 -1.50 -26.50
CA ILE A 155 12.40 -2.45 -26.51
C ILE A 155 11.45 -2.11 -25.36
N LYS A 156 10.16 -2.21 -25.61
CA LYS A 156 9.09 -2.00 -24.62
C LYS A 156 8.46 -3.33 -24.27
N ILE A 157 8.21 -3.55 -22.98
CA ILE A 157 7.43 -4.66 -22.44
C ILE A 157 6.14 -4.07 -21.88
N TYR A 158 5.01 -4.58 -22.33
CA TYR A 158 3.70 -4.04 -22.04
C TYR A 158 3.07 -4.66 -20.78
N PRO A 159 2.19 -3.90 -20.06
CA PRO A 159 1.46 -4.37 -18.87
C PRO A 159 0.55 -5.59 -19.14
N ASP A 160 0.20 -5.87 -20.41
CA ASP A 160 -0.59 -7.05 -20.77
C ASP A 160 0.24 -8.35 -20.71
N SER A 161 1.55 -8.26 -20.40
CA SER A 161 2.38 -9.42 -20.16
C SER A 161 1.90 -10.14 -18.90
N ARG A 162 1.68 -11.46 -19.04
CA ARG A 162 0.98 -12.22 -18.00
C ARG A 162 1.40 -13.68 -17.94
N LEU A 163 1.27 -14.28 -16.78
CA LEU A 163 1.20 -15.72 -16.61
C LEU A 163 -0.24 -16.18 -16.90
N THR A 164 -0.39 -17.18 -17.71
CA THR A 164 -1.66 -17.90 -17.90
C THR A 164 -1.54 -19.23 -17.19
N LEU A 165 -2.30 -19.41 -16.11
CA LEU A 165 -2.38 -20.66 -15.39
C LEU A 165 -3.32 -21.60 -16.13
N ALA A 166 -2.91 -22.85 -16.29
CA ALA A 166 -3.80 -23.89 -16.79
C ALA A 166 -4.96 -24.07 -15.82
N ASP A 167 -6.14 -24.28 -16.40
CA ASP A 167 -7.34 -24.50 -15.62
C ASP A 167 -7.19 -25.71 -14.71
N SER A 168 -7.22 -25.49 -13.40
CA SER A 168 -7.38 -26.55 -12.45
C SER A 168 -8.89 -26.78 -12.27
N SER A 169 -9.48 -27.57 -13.16
CA SER A 169 -10.89 -27.98 -13.08
C SER A 169 -11.25 -28.77 -11.81
N GLU A 170 -10.27 -29.03 -10.98
CA GLU A 170 -10.41 -29.60 -9.65
C GLU A 170 -9.78 -28.65 -8.64
N ALA A 171 -10.58 -28.12 -7.73
CA ALA A 171 -10.09 -27.59 -6.46
C ALA A 171 -9.48 -28.74 -5.66
N LYS A 172 -8.34 -29.28 -6.16
CA LYS A 172 -7.62 -30.37 -5.53
C LYS A 172 -6.96 -29.81 -4.28
N GLY A 173 -7.57 -30.13 -3.14
CA GLY A 173 -6.92 -30.13 -1.86
C GLY A 173 -6.38 -28.77 -1.44
N THR A 174 -7.27 -27.85 -1.18
CA THR A 174 -6.96 -26.67 -0.38
C THR A 174 -6.63 -27.12 1.03
N SER A 175 -5.58 -26.55 1.59
CA SER A 175 -5.12 -26.77 2.96
C SER A 175 -4.73 -25.41 3.52
N LEU A 176 -4.81 -25.23 4.81
CA LEU A 176 -4.39 -24.01 5.50
C LEU A 176 -2.93 -23.62 5.19
N ASP A 177 -2.08 -24.57 4.77
CA ASP A 177 -0.71 -24.30 4.31
C ASP A 177 -0.67 -23.35 3.11
N HIS A 178 -1.77 -23.25 2.39
CA HIS A 178 -1.86 -22.47 1.16
C HIS A 178 -2.57 -21.14 1.34
N TYR A 179 -3.15 -20.90 2.54
CA TYR A 179 -3.83 -19.65 2.82
C TYR A 179 -2.89 -18.46 2.56
N PRO A 180 -3.34 -17.38 1.87
CA PRO A 180 -4.74 -17.06 1.57
C PRO A 180 -5.32 -17.63 0.26
N TYR A 181 -4.58 -18.47 -0.50
CA TYR A 181 -5.16 -19.15 -1.65
C TYR A 181 -6.23 -20.17 -1.20
N PRO A 182 -7.42 -20.28 -1.85
CA PRO A 182 -7.81 -19.61 -3.09
C PRO A 182 -8.60 -18.30 -2.88
N PHE A 183 -8.64 -17.73 -1.69
CA PHE A 183 -9.44 -16.55 -1.34
C PHE A 183 -8.80 -15.24 -1.83
N ALA A 184 -7.48 -15.19 -1.92
CA ALA A 184 -6.72 -14.16 -2.61
C ALA A 184 -5.50 -14.79 -3.28
N GLN A 185 -5.10 -14.22 -4.42
CA GLN A 185 -3.98 -14.72 -5.20
C GLN A 185 -3.29 -13.55 -5.90
N SER A 186 -2.01 -13.38 -5.65
CA SER A 186 -1.22 -12.30 -6.26
C SER A 186 -1.35 -12.31 -7.80
N GLY A 187 -1.67 -11.16 -8.37
CA GLY A 187 -1.78 -10.96 -9.81
C GLY A 187 -3.01 -11.58 -10.48
N ASN A 188 -3.98 -12.05 -9.73
CA ASN A 188 -5.23 -12.55 -10.29
C ASN A 188 -6.23 -11.41 -10.47
N THR A 189 -6.72 -11.22 -11.68
CA THR A 189 -7.75 -10.23 -11.96
C THR A 189 -9.14 -10.79 -11.66
N ALA A 190 -9.82 -10.17 -10.69
CA ALA A 190 -11.28 -10.19 -10.55
C ALA A 190 -11.96 -11.50 -10.06
N GLU A 191 -11.31 -12.35 -9.28
CA GLU A 191 -12.09 -13.30 -8.48
C GLU A 191 -12.67 -12.59 -7.26
N GLU A 192 -13.99 -12.73 -7.08
CA GLU A 192 -14.68 -12.23 -5.91
C GLU A 192 -14.67 -13.31 -4.83
N THR A 193 -14.29 -12.94 -3.61
CA THR A 193 -14.38 -13.80 -2.42
C THR A 193 -15.51 -13.33 -1.53
N ALA A 194 -16.34 -14.26 -1.05
CA ALA A 194 -17.38 -13.94 -0.09
C ALA A 194 -16.87 -14.06 1.36
N ILE A 195 -17.16 -13.07 2.20
CA ILE A 195 -17.02 -13.17 3.66
C ILE A 195 -18.41 -13.24 4.26
N VAL A 196 -18.71 -14.37 4.89
CA VAL A 196 -20.02 -14.66 5.50
C VAL A 196 -19.92 -14.46 7.01
N ILE A 197 -20.84 -13.66 7.55
CA ILE A 197 -20.95 -13.36 8.99
C ILE A 197 -22.38 -13.63 9.48
N PRO A 198 -22.63 -13.72 10.80
CA PRO A 198 -23.99 -13.85 11.33
C PRO A 198 -24.90 -12.69 10.96
N ASP A 199 -26.23 -12.90 11.01
CA ASP A 199 -27.24 -11.89 10.68
C ASP A 199 -27.20 -10.66 11.60
N ASN A 200 -26.83 -10.86 12.85
CA ASN A 200 -26.61 -9.79 13.82
C ASN A 200 -25.19 -9.92 14.39
N PRO A 201 -24.19 -9.49 13.61
CA PRO A 201 -22.81 -9.70 13.99
C PRO A 201 -22.44 -8.87 15.23
N SER A 202 -21.62 -9.44 16.11
CA SER A 202 -20.98 -8.70 17.19
C SER A 202 -19.85 -7.81 16.68
N SER A 203 -19.41 -6.87 17.50
CA SER A 203 -18.25 -6.03 17.23
C SER A 203 -17.00 -6.86 16.84
N ALA A 204 -16.77 -7.97 17.53
CA ALA A 204 -15.67 -8.88 17.25
C ALA A 204 -15.76 -9.55 15.87
N GLU A 205 -16.96 -9.91 15.42
CA GLU A 205 -17.19 -10.53 14.11
C GLU A 205 -17.03 -9.53 12.97
N ILE A 206 -17.48 -8.30 13.17
CA ILE A 206 -17.30 -7.20 12.23
C ILE A 206 -15.79 -6.90 12.06
N GLU A 207 -15.09 -6.71 13.17
CA GLU A 207 -13.66 -6.43 13.17
C GLU A 207 -12.87 -7.57 12.49
N ALA A 208 -13.20 -8.83 12.81
CA ALA A 208 -12.56 -9.98 12.20
C ALA A 208 -12.76 -10.03 10.68
N ALA A 209 -13.98 -9.74 10.21
CA ALA A 209 -14.30 -9.74 8.79
C ALA A 209 -13.50 -8.68 8.03
N VAL A 210 -13.47 -7.44 8.53
CA VAL A 210 -12.76 -6.33 7.87
C VAL A 210 -11.24 -6.50 7.94
N LYS A 211 -10.68 -7.00 9.04
CA LYS A 211 -9.25 -7.33 9.12
C LYS A 211 -8.88 -8.46 8.16
N THR A 212 -9.76 -9.43 7.96
CA THR A 212 -9.55 -10.50 6.98
C THR A 212 -9.54 -9.94 5.56
N GLU A 213 -10.51 -9.12 5.18
CA GLU A 213 -10.50 -8.43 3.88
C GLU A 213 -9.20 -7.67 3.69
N GLY A 214 -8.85 -6.83 4.65
CA GLY A 214 -7.65 -6.04 4.56
C GLY A 214 -6.41 -6.90 4.34
N TYR A 215 -6.24 -8.05 5.03
CA TYR A 215 -5.15 -8.99 4.79
C TYR A 215 -5.20 -9.57 3.38
N LEU A 216 -6.36 -10.00 2.88
CA LEU A 216 -6.49 -10.52 1.52
C LEU A 216 -6.05 -9.47 0.49
N LYS A 217 -6.39 -8.20 0.69
CA LYS A 217 -5.99 -7.08 -0.18
C LYS A 217 -4.49 -6.74 -0.10
N THR A 218 -3.79 -7.11 0.96
CA THR A 218 -2.32 -7.00 0.99
C THR A 218 -1.65 -8.00 0.05
N VAL A 219 -2.28 -9.17 -0.15
CA VAL A 219 -1.78 -10.22 -1.04
C VAL A 219 -2.18 -9.96 -2.48
N ASP A 220 -3.41 -9.51 -2.70
CA ASP A 220 -3.94 -9.13 -4.00
C ASP A 220 -4.83 -7.91 -3.88
N SER A 221 -4.31 -6.74 -4.24
CA SER A 221 -5.05 -5.47 -4.18
C SER A 221 -6.27 -5.43 -5.11
N SER A 222 -6.36 -6.34 -6.08
CA SER A 222 -7.46 -6.45 -7.03
C SER A 222 -8.60 -7.36 -6.56
N VAL A 223 -8.41 -8.11 -5.45
CA VAL A 223 -9.45 -9.02 -4.94
C VAL A 223 -10.71 -8.24 -4.57
N SER A 224 -11.86 -8.67 -5.09
CA SER A 224 -13.15 -8.12 -4.72
C SER A 224 -13.74 -8.92 -3.57
N ILE A 225 -14.21 -8.24 -2.54
CA ILE A 225 -14.83 -8.88 -1.38
C ILE A 225 -16.33 -8.57 -1.36
N ALA A 226 -17.13 -9.63 -1.22
CA ALA A 226 -18.57 -9.51 -0.99
C ALA A 226 -18.90 -9.91 0.45
N TYR A 227 -19.42 -8.98 1.23
CA TYR A 227 -19.97 -9.28 2.54
C TYR A 227 -21.37 -9.88 2.42
N VAL A 228 -21.63 -10.97 3.14
CA VAL A 228 -22.91 -11.67 3.09
C VAL A 228 -23.31 -12.08 4.50
N THR A 229 -24.52 -11.75 4.93
CA THR A 229 -25.06 -12.28 6.20
C THR A 229 -25.60 -13.69 6.00
N GLU A 230 -25.78 -14.46 7.10
CA GLU A 230 -26.25 -15.84 7.02
C GLU A 230 -27.59 -15.96 6.28
N SER A 231 -28.52 -15.03 6.51
CA SER A 231 -29.85 -15.02 5.87
C SER A 231 -29.78 -14.67 4.38
N GLU A 232 -28.87 -13.80 4.01
CA GLU A 232 -28.64 -13.38 2.61
C GLU A 232 -27.87 -14.45 1.81
N LEU A 233 -27.18 -15.36 2.46
CA LEU A 233 -26.46 -16.45 1.81
C LEU A 233 -27.41 -17.35 1.03
N LYS A 234 -27.59 -17.06 -0.26
CA LYS A 234 -28.45 -17.88 -1.15
C LYS A 234 -27.71 -19.13 -1.59
N LYS A 235 -26.52 -18.96 -2.14
CA LYS A 235 -25.66 -20.02 -2.68
C LYS A 235 -24.18 -19.69 -2.41
N ILE A 236 -23.38 -20.72 -2.36
CA ILE A 236 -21.90 -20.63 -2.34
C ILE A 236 -21.46 -20.95 -3.78
N ASP A 237 -21.07 -19.95 -4.53
CA ASP A 237 -20.67 -20.02 -5.93
C ASP A 237 -19.27 -19.44 -6.18
N LYS A 238 -18.61 -19.01 -5.15
CA LYS A 238 -17.26 -18.44 -5.15
C LYS A 238 -16.49 -18.88 -3.89
N PRO A 239 -15.16 -18.71 -3.84
CA PRO A 239 -14.40 -18.91 -2.61
C PRO A 239 -15.03 -18.15 -1.45
N THR A 240 -15.23 -18.82 -0.32
CA THR A 240 -16.01 -18.25 0.78
C THR A 240 -15.27 -18.42 2.10
N ILE A 241 -15.20 -17.35 2.88
CA ILE A 241 -14.69 -17.37 4.26
C ILE A 241 -15.86 -17.15 5.20
N VAL A 242 -16.06 -18.04 6.16
CA VAL A 242 -17.16 -18.00 7.14
C VAL A 242 -16.56 -17.65 8.50
N ILE A 243 -16.84 -16.45 9.00
CA ILE A 243 -16.27 -15.91 10.24
C ILE A 243 -17.38 -15.70 11.26
N GLY A 244 -17.24 -16.27 12.46
CA GLY A 244 -18.22 -15.99 13.51
C GLY A 244 -18.00 -16.79 14.79
N VAL A 245 -18.88 -16.49 15.75
CA VAL A 245 -18.98 -17.19 17.03
C VAL A 245 -20.05 -18.27 16.92
N ASP A 246 -19.74 -19.49 17.31
CA ASP A 246 -20.60 -20.66 17.11
C ASP A 246 -22.07 -20.45 17.55
N LYS A 247 -22.30 -19.72 18.64
CA LYS A 247 -23.63 -19.46 19.18
C LYS A 247 -24.47 -18.46 18.34
N HIS A 248 -23.84 -17.66 17.48
CA HIS A 248 -24.52 -16.62 16.69
C HIS A 248 -25.13 -17.16 15.39
N TRP A 249 -24.75 -18.36 14.96
CA TRP A 249 -25.31 -18.99 13.77
C TRP A 249 -26.66 -19.64 14.04
N ASN A 250 -27.64 -19.37 13.20
CA ASN A 250 -29.02 -19.84 13.39
C ASN A 250 -29.58 -20.63 12.21
N GLY A 251 -29.03 -20.48 11.02
CA GLY A 251 -29.59 -20.94 9.76
C GLY A 251 -28.75 -21.97 9.01
N LYS A 252 -28.37 -21.60 7.78
CA LYS A 252 -27.64 -22.47 6.83
C LYS A 252 -26.21 -22.76 7.28
N VAL A 253 -25.53 -21.75 7.81
CA VAL A 253 -24.13 -21.89 8.27
C VAL A 253 -24.07 -22.85 9.45
N LYS A 254 -25.01 -22.76 10.40
CA LYS A 254 -25.09 -23.72 11.53
C LYS A 254 -25.21 -25.15 11.03
N LYS A 255 -26.04 -25.40 9.98
CA LYS A 255 -26.18 -26.74 9.39
C LYS A 255 -24.87 -27.19 8.72
N LEU A 256 -24.20 -26.28 8.00
CA LEU A 256 -22.91 -26.55 7.37
C LEU A 256 -21.84 -26.91 8.38
N LEU A 257 -21.70 -26.15 9.46
CA LEU A 257 -20.74 -26.42 10.54
C LEU A 257 -20.98 -27.80 11.14
N LYS A 258 -22.26 -28.17 11.38
CA LYS A 258 -22.62 -29.50 11.87
C LYS A 258 -22.25 -30.60 10.87
N GLN A 259 -22.53 -30.43 9.57
CA GLN A 259 -22.16 -31.37 8.50
C GLN A 259 -20.66 -31.54 8.37
N ALA A 260 -19.91 -30.43 8.49
CA ALA A 260 -18.45 -30.42 8.44
C ALA A 260 -17.81 -30.96 9.75
N GLY A 261 -18.59 -31.19 10.79
CA GLY A 261 -18.09 -31.65 12.10
C GLY A 261 -17.23 -30.57 12.80
N LEU A 262 -17.54 -29.30 12.56
CA LEU A 262 -16.78 -28.15 13.07
C LEU A 262 -17.49 -27.54 14.27
N GLN A 263 -16.77 -27.40 15.37
CA GLN A 263 -17.22 -26.70 16.57
C GLN A 263 -15.98 -26.17 17.32
N ALA A 264 -15.95 -24.88 17.62
CA ALA A 264 -14.94 -24.32 18.49
C ALA A 264 -15.17 -24.74 19.95
N LYS A 265 -14.10 -25.00 20.69
CA LYS A 265 -14.18 -25.46 22.08
C LYS A 265 -13.40 -24.54 23.02
N GLY A 266 -13.93 -24.29 24.19
CA GLY A 266 -13.28 -23.46 25.21
C GLY A 266 -13.02 -22.05 24.71
N GLU A 267 -11.79 -21.56 24.86
CA GLU A 267 -11.33 -20.26 24.42
C GLU A 267 -10.62 -20.32 23.03
N ASN A 268 -10.91 -21.36 22.22
CA ASN A 268 -10.19 -21.57 20.98
C ASN A 268 -10.83 -20.83 19.80
N LEU A 269 -9.97 -20.45 18.84
CA LEU A 269 -10.34 -20.18 17.46
C LEU A 269 -10.07 -21.45 16.65
N LEU A 270 -11.07 -21.93 15.92
CA LEU A 270 -10.97 -23.05 15.00
C LEU A 270 -10.89 -22.53 13.57
N LEU A 271 -9.80 -22.83 12.89
CA LEU A 271 -9.67 -22.64 11.44
C LEU A 271 -9.84 -24.00 10.76
N ALA A 272 -10.68 -24.08 9.75
CA ALA A 272 -10.85 -25.31 8.99
C ALA A 272 -11.17 -25.00 7.54
N GLU A 273 -10.39 -25.55 6.62
CA GLU A 273 -10.66 -25.47 5.21
C GLU A 273 -11.36 -26.73 4.72
N ARG A 274 -12.40 -26.56 3.90
CA ARG A 274 -13.24 -27.65 3.39
C ARG A 274 -13.58 -27.38 1.92
N VAL A 275 -13.70 -28.45 1.16
CA VAL A 275 -14.32 -28.40 -0.17
C VAL A 275 -15.75 -28.87 -0.04
N LEU A 276 -16.70 -27.99 -0.31
CA LEU A 276 -18.11 -28.35 -0.36
C LEU A 276 -18.42 -28.97 -1.73
N LYS A 277 -19.04 -30.15 -1.74
CA LYS A 277 -19.36 -30.89 -2.95
C LYS A 277 -20.86 -31.18 -3.08
N ALA A 278 -21.44 -30.90 -4.25
CA ALA A 278 -22.80 -31.29 -4.60
C ALA A 278 -22.96 -31.38 -6.12
N GLU A 279 -23.52 -32.47 -6.64
CA GLU A 279 -23.89 -32.59 -8.05
C GLU A 279 -22.77 -32.21 -9.05
N GLY A 280 -21.55 -32.65 -8.79
CA GLY A 280 -20.38 -32.35 -9.61
C GLY A 280 -19.78 -30.94 -9.42
N LYS A 281 -20.33 -30.12 -8.53
CA LYS A 281 -19.81 -28.79 -8.18
C LYS A 281 -18.94 -28.89 -6.93
N GLN A 282 -17.92 -28.02 -6.88
CA GLN A 282 -17.00 -27.94 -5.76
C GLN A 282 -16.73 -26.47 -5.45
N GLN A 283 -16.71 -26.12 -4.15
CA GLN A 283 -16.35 -24.76 -3.71
C GLN A 283 -15.49 -24.84 -2.45
N PRO A 284 -14.34 -24.12 -2.42
CA PRO A 284 -13.52 -24.02 -1.23
C PRO A 284 -14.18 -23.07 -0.21
N VAL A 285 -14.19 -23.48 1.04
CA VAL A 285 -14.71 -22.69 2.15
C VAL A 285 -13.75 -22.78 3.33
N LEU A 286 -13.32 -21.62 3.82
CA LEU A 286 -12.58 -21.47 5.06
C LEU A 286 -13.54 -21.09 6.19
N PHE A 287 -13.55 -21.89 7.25
CA PHE A 287 -14.29 -21.59 8.46
C PHE A 287 -13.33 -21.06 9.54
N ALA A 288 -13.61 -19.86 10.03
CA ALA A 288 -12.95 -19.26 11.19
C ALA A 288 -13.99 -19.11 12.31
N GLN A 289 -14.07 -20.11 13.17
CA GLN A 289 -15.10 -20.23 14.18
C GLN A 289 -14.52 -20.09 15.58
N ALA A 290 -15.13 -19.24 16.40
CA ALA A 290 -14.72 -19.04 17.78
C ALA A 290 -15.82 -19.49 18.76
N ALA A 291 -15.42 -19.93 19.94
CA ALA A 291 -16.36 -20.24 21.01
C ALA A 291 -16.92 -18.98 21.70
N SER A 292 -16.17 -17.88 21.66
CA SER A 292 -16.55 -16.58 22.25
C SER A 292 -16.01 -15.41 21.41
N GLU A 293 -16.58 -14.24 21.61
CA GLU A 293 -16.12 -12.99 20.98
C GLU A 293 -14.69 -12.63 21.38
N ASP A 294 -14.36 -12.82 22.66
CA ASP A 294 -13.01 -12.62 23.19
C ASP A 294 -11.98 -13.56 22.53
N ALA A 295 -12.36 -14.82 22.32
CA ALA A 295 -11.51 -15.77 21.59
C ALA A 295 -11.28 -15.35 20.13
N LEU A 296 -12.30 -14.82 19.46
CA LEU A 296 -12.20 -14.31 18.09
C LEU A 296 -11.27 -13.09 18.03
N THR A 297 -11.53 -12.06 18.84
CA THR A 297 -10.73 -10.83 18.87
C THR A 297 -9.25 -11.11 19.15
N LYS A 298 -8.95 -11.96 20.14
CA LYS A 298 -7.57 -12.24 20.55
C LYS A 298 -6.79 -13.09 19.55
N LYS A 299 -7.47 -13.84 18.68
CA LYS A 299 -6.81 -14.87 17.86
C LYS A 299 -7.00 -14.70 16.35
N ILE A 300 -7.85 -13.76 15.89
CA ILE A 300 -8.07 -13.56 14.46
C ILE A 300 -6.79 -13.18 13.71
N SER A 301 -5.82 -12.56 14.38
CA SER A 301 -4.52 -12.22 13.80
C SER A 301 -3.77 -13.42 13.23
N VAL A 302 -4.14 -14.66 13.63
CA VAL A 302 -3.54 -15.87 13.06
C VAL A 302 -3.78 -16.00 11.55
N MET A 303 -4.85 -15.38 11.04
CA MET A 303 -5.16 -15.37 9.60
C MET A 303 -5.11 -13.97 8.97
N THR A 304 -4.74 -12.95 9.74
CA THR A 304 -4.66 -11.58 9.25
C THR A 304 -3.27 -10.92 9.43
N ASP A 305 -2.30 -11.66 9.95
CA ASP A 305 -0.91 -11.22 10.10
C ASP A 305 0.02 -12.22 9.42
N GLN A 306 0.87 -11.71 8.51
CA GLN A 306 1.80 -12.52 7.72
C GLN A 306 2.76 -13.35 8.59
N THR A 307 3.09 -12.88 9.79
CA THR A 307 3.95 -13.61 10.74
C THR A 307 3.34 -14.94 11.16
N TYR A 308 2.00 -15.01 11.26
CA TYR A 308 1.29 -16.22 11.67
C TYR A 308 0.75 -17.03 10.50
N THR A 309 0.32 -16.38 9.42
CA THR A 309 -0.26 -17.09 8.26
C THR A 309 0.71 -18.07 7.64
N GLY A 310 2.01 -17.75 7.61
CA GLY A 310 3.06 -18.65 7.15
C GLY A 310 3.29 -19.91 8.03
N GLN A 311 2.61 -20.01 9.19
CA GLN A 311 2.70 -21.14 10.11
C GLN A 311 1.42 -22.00 10.09
N LEU A 312 0.42 -21.62 9.31
CA LEU A 312 -0.80 -22.39 9.14
C LEU A 312 -0.49 -23.72 8.45
N SER A 313 -1.11 -24.81 8.87
CA SER A 313 -0.91 -26.13 8.26
C SER A 313 -2.07 -27.07 8.49
N GLY A 314 -2.22 -28.04 7.58
CA GLY A 314 -3.26 -29.05 7.60
C GLY A 314 -4.64 -28.51 7.20
N ASP A 315 -5.68 -29.33 7.31
CA ASP A 315 -7.05 -28.98 6.94
C ASP A 315 -7.88 -28.38 8.10
N THR A 316 -7.37 -28.50 9.31
CA THR A 316 -8.04 -28.05 10.55
C THR A 316 -7.01 -27.71 11.60
N LEU A 317 -7.10 -26.50 12.16
CA LEU A 317 -6.21 -25.99 13.20
C LEU A 317 -7.05 -25.39 14.34
N SER A 318 -6.79 -25.82 15.58
CA SER A 318 -7.42 -25.26 16.77
C SER A 318 -6.41 -24.43 17.57
N ILE A 319 -6.61 -23.13 17.62
CA ILE A 319 -5.69 -22.16 18.24
C ILE A 319 -6.19 -21.88 19.67
N SER A 320 -5.50 -22.43 20.66
CA SER A 320 -5.81 -22.20 22.08
C SER A 320 -5.09 -20.97 22.64
N LYS A 321 -3.86 -20.71 22.16
CA LYS A 321 -3.01 -19.63 22.65
C LYS A 321 -2.23 -19.04 21.48
N LEU A 322 -2.19 -17.73 21.41
CA LEU A 322 -1.35 -17.00 20.45
C LEU A 322 -0.27 -16.28 21.24
N GLN A 323 1.00 -16.52 20.89
CA GLN A 323 2.09 -15.72 21.43
C GLN A 323 2.14 -14.40 20.67
N GLN A 324 1.86 -13.31 21.34
CA GLN A 324 2.10 -11.98 20.77
C GLN A 324 3.61 -11.78 20.69
N THR A 325 4.09 -11.55 19.49
CA THR A 325 5.45 -11.06 19.28
C THR A 325 5.43 -9.58 19.63
N GLU A 326 6.01 -9.19 20.77
CA GLU A 326 6.25 -7.78 21.04
C GLU A 326 7.23 -7.27 19.97
N LYS A 327 6.72 -6.51 19.00
CA LYS A 327 7.59 -5.68 18.15
C LYS A 327 8.17 -4.61 19.07
N LYS A 328 9.43 -4.74 19.43
CA LYS A 328 10.16 -3.64 20.07
C LYS A 328 10.16 -2.46 19.12
N GLU A 329 9.56 -1.36 19.52
CA GLU A 329 9.76 -0.08 18.84
C GLU A 329 11.25 0.24 18.79
N SER A 330 11.73 0.49 17.60
CA SER A 330 13.07 0.99 17.38
C SER A 330 12.96 2.46 17.02
N ASP A 331 13.64 3.34 17.75
CA ASP A 331 13.82 4.76 17.41
C ASP A 331 14.45 4.98 16.02
N LYS A 332 14.80 3.88 15.36
CA LYS A 332 15.45 3.85 14.06
C LYS A 332 14.62 2.97 13.13
N LEU A 333 14.04 3.59 12.15
CA LEU A 333 13.32 2.91 11.08
C LEU A 333 14.33 2.46 10.03
N THR A 334 14.38 1.17 9.74
CA THR A 334 15.22 0.61 8.66
C THR A 334 14.49 0.72 7.33
N LEU A 335 15.23 0.64 6.21
CA LEU A 335 14.60 0.54 4.89
C LEU A 335 13.68 -0.68 4.79
N GLU A 336 14.03 -1.78 5.47
CA GLU A 336 13.18 -2.98 5.59
C GLU A 336 11.84 -2.68 6.28
N ASN A 337 11.82 -1.80 7.29
CA ASN A 337 10.58 -1.36 7.92
C ASN A 337 9.66 -0.58 6.96
N PHE A 338 10.21 -0.04 5.87
CA PHE A 338 9.48 0.64 4.80
C PHE A 338 9.13 -0.28 3.64
N GLY A 339 9.32 -1.59 3.78
CA GLY A 339 9.06 -2.57 2.73
C GLY A 339 10.17 -2.66 1.66
N ALA A 340 11.30 -2.00 1.87
CA ALA A 340 12.43 -2.08 0.95
C ALA A 340 13.35 -3.24 1.33
N GLY A 341 13.64 -4.13 0.38
CA GLY A 341 14.70 -5.13 0.50
C GLY A 341 16.09 -4.53 0.31
N ASP A 342 17.08 -5.39 0.16
CA ASP A 342 18.40 -5.00 -0.32
C ASP A 342 18.30 -4.42 -1.74
N ILE A 343 19.02 -3.34 -2.00
CA ILE A 343 18.94 -2.60 -3.27
C ILE A 343 20.28 -2.70 -3.97
N THR A 344 20.29 -3.20 -5.19
CA THR A 344 21.47 -3.13 -6.07
C THR A 344 21.14 -2.25 -7.27
N ILE A 345 21.95 -1.21 -7.48
CA ILE A 345 21.83 -0.30 -8.61
C ILE A 345 23.09 -0.43 -9.45
N GLY A 346 22.93 -0.89 -10.67
CA GLY A 346 24.01 -1.05 -11.64
C GLY A 346 23.93 -0.01 -12.77
N ALA A 347 24.73 -0.23 -13.78
CA ALA A 347 24.73 0.64 -14.97
C ALA A 347 23.41 0.56 -15.76
N ASP A 348 22.70 -0.57 -15.67
CA ASP A 348 21.46 -0.82 -16.40
C ASP A 348 20.24 -0.26 -15.70
N LYS A 349 20.23 -0.31 -14.37
CA LYS A 349 19.16 0.26 -13.53
C LYS A 349 19.74 1.37 -12.67
N THR A 350 19.44 2.60 -13.02
CA THR A 350 20.06 3.79 -12.40
C THR A 350 19.25 4.38 -11.26
N SER A 351 18.08 3.86 -10.96
CA SER A 351 17.24 4.41 -9.88
C SER A 351 16.37 3.36 -9.19
N SER A 352 16.05 3.62 -7.94
CA SER A 352 15.03 2.93 -7.13
C SER A 352 14.32 3.95 -6.26
N ALA A 353 13.00 3.84 -6.12
CA ALA A 353 12.18 4.75 -5.35
C ALA A 353 11.41 3.99 -4.28
N TYR A 354 11.27 4.60 -3.11
CA TYR A 354 10.56 4.07 -1.95
C TYR A 354 9.72 5.16 -1.30
N TYR A 355 8.54 4.77 -0.84
CA TYR A 355 7.62 5.66 -0.15
C TYR A 355 7.35 5.11 1.24
N PHE A 356 7.36 5.97 2.24
CA PHE A 356 6.94 5.58 3.58
C PHE A 356 6.11 6.68 4.24
N TYR A 357 5.28 6.27 5.17
CA TYR A 357 4.40 7.18 5.89
C TYR A 357 5.02 7.50 7.25
N PRO A 358 5.30 8.77 7.54
CA PRO A 358 5.75 9.17 8.86
C PRO A 358 4.61 8.93 9.85
N ALA A 359 4.95 8.52 11.07
CA ALA A 359 3.99 8.56 12.17
C ALA A 359 3.50 10.00 12.40
N SER A 360 2.29 10.16 12.95
CA SER A 360 1.70 11.47 13.30
C SER A 360 2.44 12.14 14.46
N ALA A 361 3.72 12.41 14.26
CA ALA A 361 4.61 12.99 15.25
C ALA A 361 5.07 14.37 14.80
N VAL A 362 5.09 15.31 15.72
CA VAL A 362 5.74 16.62 15.50
C VAL A 362 7.24 16.41 15.60
N LEU A 363 7.92 16.61 14.49
CA LEU A 363 9.38 16.51 14.43
C LEU A 363 10.01 17.70 15.19
N ASP A 364 11.14 17.45 15.83
CA ASP A 364 11.93 18.54 16.41
C ASP A 364 12.73 19.22 15.29
N GLU A 365 12.25 20.36 14.84
CA GLU A 365 12.90 21.15 13.78
C GLU A 365 14.31 21.64 14.13
N ASN A 366 14.68 21.61 15.41
CA ASN A 366 16.02 22.00 15.87
C ASN A 366 17.04 20.86 15.78
N GLN A 367 16.60 19.64 15.50
CA GLN A 367 17.46 18.47 15.34
C GLN A 367 17.35 17.91 13.94
N SER A 368 18.48 17.84 13.24
CA SER A 368 18.50 17.28 11.88
C SER A 368 18.16 15.79 11.88
N ALA A 369 17.26 15.39 10.98
CA ALA A 369 17.07 14.00 10.65
C ALA A 369 18.31 13.44 9.93
N LYS A 370 18.53 12.13 10.01
CA LYS A 370 19.71 11.46 9.45
C LYS A 370 19.27 10.18 8.74
N LEU A 371 19.65 10.06 7.48
CA LEU A 371 19.62 8.79 6.76
C LEU A 371 21.03 8.18 6.81
N SER A 372 21.17 7.10 7.56
CA SER A 372 22.44 6.38 7.72
C SER A 372 22.43 5.17 6.79
N LEU A 373 23.20 5.25 5.72
CA LEU A 373 23.29 4.22 4.69
C LEU A 373 24.45 3.26 4.97
N LYS A 374 24.20 1.97 4.79
CA LYS A 374 25.22 0.93 4.69
C LYS A 374 25.36 0.54 3.23
N LEU A 375 26.49 0.84 2.64
CA LEU A 375 26.72 0.69 1.21
C LEU A 375 27.83 -0.33 0.93
N LYS A 376 27.72 -1.02 -0.20
CA LYS A 376 28.87 -1.65 -0.88
C LYS A 376 28.93 -1.11 -2.31
N LYS A 377 30.12 -1.14 -2.89
CA LYS A 377 30.32 -0.74 -4.29
C LYS A 377 31.26 -1.73 -4.98
N SER A 378 31.20 -1.78 -6.30
CA SER A 378 32.18 -2.53 -7.09
C SER A 378 33.58 -1.89 -6.95
N GLU A 379 34.61 -2.74 -6.94
CA GLU A 379 36.01 -2.31 -6.86
C GLU A 379 36.42 -1.43 -8.06
N THR A 380 35.71 -1.54 -9.17
CA THR A 380 35.89 -0.73 -10.38
C THR A 380 35.55 0.76 -10.20
N ILE A 381 34.83 1.11 -9.13
CA ILE A 381 34.59 2.51 -8.74
C ILE A 381 35.74 2.97 -7.85
N GLN A 382 36.82 3.47 -8.45
CA GLN A 382 38.00 3.96 -7.76
C GLN A 382 38.06 5.48 -7.71
N ALA A 383 38.77 6.03 -6.75
CA ALA A 383 39.09 7.47 -6.73
C ALA A 383 39.91 7.82 -7.98
N SER A 384 39.51 8.87 -8.69
CA SER A 384 40.27 9.37 -9.84
C SER A 384 41.68 9.75 -9.42
N ALA A 385 42.66 9.02 -9.93
CA ALA A 385 44.06 9.25 -9.61
C ALA A 385 44.67 10.46 -10.33
N THR A 386 43.94 11.13 -11.24
CA THR A 386 44.43 12.26 -12.04
C THR A 386 43.45 13.42 -12.00
N GLU A 387 43.99 14.61 -11.73
CA GLU A 387 43.26 15.92 -11.72
C GLU A 387 42.64 16.31 -13.08
N ASN A 388 42.82 15.49 -14.12
CA ASN A 388 42.40 15.80 -15.50
C ASN A 388 41.14 15.05 -15.96
N GLU A 389 40.55 14.16 -15.17
CA GLU A 389 39.23 13.60 -15.48
C GLU A 389 38.17 14.59 -15.05
N SER A 390 37.40 15.05 -16.02
CA SER A 390 36.30 16.03 -15.81
C SER A 390 35.38 15.52 -14.70
N ALA A 391 35.00 16.39 -13.79
CA ALA A 391 34.04 16.11 -12.70
C ALA A 391 32.70 15.52 -13.18
N SER A 392 32.45 15.52 -14.50
CA SER A 392 31.29 14.93 -15.17
C SER A 392 31.29 13.38 -15.26
N GLN A 393 32.37 12.70 -14.84
CA GLN A 393 32.50 11.24 -14.90
C GLN A 393 32.58 10.57 -13.52
N ALA A 394 32.53 11.33 -12.44
CA ALA A 394 32.56 10.78 -11.10
C ALA A 394 31.32 9.92 -10.83
N ALA A 395 31.51 8.75 -10.24
CA ALA A 395 30.42 7.91 -9.81
C ALA A 395 29.76 8.49 -8.54
N GLU A 396 28.50 8.82 -8.64
CA GLU A 396 27.70 9.41 -7.54
C GLU A 396 26.44 8.61 -7.27
N LEU A 397 26.09 8.50 -5.98
CA LEU A 397 24.77 8.13 -5.51
C LEU A 397 24.05 9.41 -5.08
N LYS A 398 23.00 9.78 -5.77
CA LYS A 398 22.09 10.87 -5.38
C LYS A 398 20.94 10.27 -4.58
N VAL A 399 20.84 10.68 -3.33
CA VAL A 399 19.71 10.37 -2.46
C VAL A 399 18.73 11.52 -2.57
N MET A 400 17.60 11.27 -3.23
CA MET A 400 16.52 12.24 -3.36
C MET A 400 15.55 12.03 -2.21
N ILE A 401 15.29 13.04 -1.40
CA ILE A 401 14.32 12.99 -0.32
C ILE A 401 13.29 14.07 -0.57
N ASN A 402 12.05 13.66 -0.85
CA ASN A 402 10.97 14.56 -1.27
C ASN A 402 11.41 15.52 -2.38
N GLY A 403 12.12 14.96 -3.37
CA GLY A 403 12.64 15.72 -4.51
C GLY A 403 13.91 16.53 -4.25
N GLN A 404 14.41 16.61 -3.01
CA GLN A 404 15.66 17.31 -2.71
C GLN A 404 16.87 16.37 -2.81
N PRO A 405 17.88 16.67 -3.66
CA PRO A 405 19.03 15.83 -3.89
C PRO A 405 20.10 16.00 -2.79
N HIS A 406 20.66 14.87 -2.38
CA HIS A 406 21.85 14.78 -1.54
C HIS A 406 22.87 13.89 -2.25
N SER A 407 24.00 14.45 -2.67
CA SER A 407 25.02 13.70 -3.42
C SER A 407 26.01 13.01 -2.49
N VAL A 408 26.28 11.74 -2.80
CA VAL A 408 27.29 10.90 -2.16
C VAL A 408 28.28 10.47 -3.23
N ARG A 409 29.53 10.91 -3.12
CA ARG A 409 30.61 10.51 -4.01
C ARG A 409 31.02 9.07 -3.70
N LEU A 410 30.81 8.17 -4.65
CA LEU A 410 31.11 6.73 -4.48
C LEU A 410 32.63 6.43 -4.56
N ASP A 411 33.37 7.28 -5.22
CA ASP A 411 34.84 7.23 -5.34
C ASP A 411 35.57 7.80 -4.11
N GLU A 412 34.89 8.57 -3.26
CA GLU A 412 35.45 9.23 -2.07
C GLU A 412 34.91 8.63 -0.75
N LEU A 413 34.29 7.44 -0.79
CA LEU A 413 33.81 6.77 0.42
C LEU A 413 35.00 6.44 1.34
N GLY A 414 34.81 6.59 2.64
CA GLY A 414 35.81 6.34 3.65
C GLY A 414 36.33 4.89 3.67
N LYS A 415 36.63 4.37 4.85
CA LYS A 415 37.06 2.96 5.00
C LYS A 415 35.86 2.05 5.20
N GLU A 416 35.96 0.87 4.64
CA GLU A 416 35.04 -0.22 4.90
C GLU A 416 35.12 -0.72 6.33
N ASP A 417 34.00 -1.19 6.86
CA ASP A 417 33.98 -1.94 8.10
C ASP A 417 34.48 -3.40 7.88
N LYS A 418 34.55 -4.18 8.94
CA LYS A 418 34.97 -5.59 8.89
C LYS A 418 34.12 -6.50 8.00
N ASN A 419 32.93 -6.04 7.60
CA ASN A 419 31.99 -6.76 6.75
C ASN A 419 31.97 -6.21 5.31
N GLY A 420 32.85 -5.28 5.00
CA GLY A 420 32.98 -4.65 3.68
C GLY A 420 31.91 -3.57 3.40
N PHE A 421 31.32 -2.97 4.44
CA PHE A 421 30.36 -1.88 4.27
C PHE A 421 30.98 -0.52 4.50
N TYR A 422 30.67 0.42 3.63
CA TYR A 422 30.84 1.84 3.84
C TYR A 422 29.64 2.40 4.60
N HIS A 423 29.89 3.28 5.56
CA HIS A 423 28.86 3.96 6.35
C HIS A 423 28.79 5.42 5.94
N VAL A 424 27.66 5.80 5.36
CA VAL A 424 27.40 7.18 4.89
C VAL A 424 26.21 7.75 5.64
N THR A 425 26.36 8.99 6.13
CA THR A 425 25.27 9.70 6.77
C THR A 425 24.84 10.91 5.93
N VAL A 426 23.62 10.90 5.47
CA VAL A 426 22.95 12.01 4.80
C VAL A 426 22.16 12.78 5.86
N LYS A 427 22.48 14.07 6.03
CA LYS A 427 21.70 14.96 6.89
C LYS A 427 20.48 15.44 6.13
N VAL A 428 19.33 15.35 6.76
CA VAL A 428 18.04 15.72 6.19
C VAL A 428 17.45 16.87 6.98
N ASP A 429 16.99 17.90 6.32
CA ASP A 429 16.24 18.98 6.96
C ASP A 429 14.89 18.40 7.45
N PRO A 430 14.58 18.43 8.76
CA PRO A 430 13.31 17.92 9.27
C PRO A 430 12.09 18.56 8.62
N LYS A 431 12.20 19.80 8.14
CA LYS A 431 11.12 20.49 7.42
C LYS A 431 10.70 19.76 6.13
N LEU A 432 11.60 19.01 5.51
CA LEU A 432 11.29 18.20 4.33
C LEU A 432 10.40 16.99 4.69
N LEU A 433 10.47 16.54 5.94
CA LEU A 433 9.75 15.36 6.43
C LEU A 433 8.42 15.73 7.09
N GLN A 434 8.27 16.98 7.53
CA GLN A 434 7.11 17.43 8.27
C GLN A 434 5.93 17.74 7.35
N LYS A 435 4.72 17.43 7.80
CA LYS A 435 3.45 17.67 7.09
C LYS A 435 3.41 17.03 5.68
N LYS A 436 4.06 15.90 5.52
CA LYS A 436 3.98 15.10 4.30
C LYS A 436 3.21 13.83 4.57
N ARG A 437 2.27 13.51 3.68
CA ARG A 437 1.50 12.26 3.73
C ARG A 437 2.43 11.05 3.64
N TYR A 438 3.44 11.15 2.80
CA TYR A 438 4.50 10.15 2.64
C TYR A 438 5.83 10.86 2.41
N ILE A 439 6.89 10.14 2.68
CA ILE A 439 8.25 10.56 2.38
C ILE A 439 8.71 9.74 1.20
N ASP A 440 9.09 10.42 0.12
CA ASP A 440 9.69 9.81 -1.05
C ASP A 440 11.21 9.79 -0.88
N ILE A 441 11.80 8.59 -0.90
CA ILE A 441 13.24 8.38 -0.94
C ILE A 441 13.59 7.69 -2.25
N GLN A 442 14.34 8.36 -3.10
CA GLN A 442 14.86 7.81 -4.34
C GLN A 442 16.37 7.71 -4.29
N PHE A 443 16.89 6.60 -4.77
CA PHE A 443 18.32 6.39 -4.98
C PHE A 443 18.58 6.43 -6.47
N VAL A 444 19.39 7.38 -6.91
CA VAL A 444 19.74 7.58 -8.32
C VAL A 444 21.25 7.57 -8.47
N THR A 445 21.79 6.75 -9.34
CA THR A 445 23.22 6.70 -9.62
C THR A 445 23.56 7.42 -10.92
N THR A 446 24.73 8.05 -10.92
CA THR A 446 25.33 8.64 -12.13
C THR A 446 26.79 8.20 -12.23
N GLY A 447 27.34 8.15 -13.45
CA GLY A 447 28.75 7.79 -13.68
C GLY A 447 29.05 6.28 -13.55
N LEU A 448 28.05 5.42 -13.40
CA LEU A 448 28.25 3.97 -13.41
C LEU A 448 28.39 3.41 -14.83
N LYS A 449 27.76 4.06 -15.81
CA LYS A 449 27.78 3.62 -17.21
C LYS A 449 29.09 4.04 -17.89
N GLU A 450 29.76 3.07 -18.52
CA GLU A 450 30.97 3.33 -19.31
C GLU A 450 30.57 4.07 -20.60
N ASN A 451 31.21 5.20 -20.87
CA ASN A 451 30.92 6.02 -22.07
C ASN A 451 31.77 5.62 -23.28
N ASN A 452 32.78 4.78 -23.08
CA ASN A 452 33.67 4.36 -24.17
C ASN A 452 33.15 3.08 -24.84
N PRO A 453 32.64 3.13 -26.08
CA PRO A 453 32.10 1.95 -26.74
C PRO A 453 33.18 0.89 -27.09
N CYS A 454 34.44 1.24 -26.96
CA CYS A 454 35.57 0.32 -27.15
C CYS A 454 36.03 -0.34 -25.87
N ASN A 455 35.56 0.11 -24.73
CA ASN A 455 35.93 -0.47 -23.45
C ASN A 455 34.93 -1.58 -23.11
N THR A 456 35.29 -2.81 -23.46
CA THR A 456 34.48 -4.01 -23.20
C THR A 456 34.89 -4.70 -21.90
N THR A 457 35.19 -3.92 -20.85
CA THR A 457 35.41 -4.54 -19.53
C THR A 457 34.08 -5.12 -19.06
N ASP A 458 34.04 -6.43 -18.88
CA ASP A 458 32.87 -7.15 -18.34
C ASP A 458 32.61 -6.82 -16.85
N GLU A 459 33.37 -5.89 -16.28
CA GLU A 459 33.23 -5.46 -14.89
C GLU A 459 32.17 -4.38 -14.78
N GLU A 460 30.98 -4.78 -14.41
CA GLU A 460 29.87 -3.87 -14.15
C GLU A 460 30.14 -3.01 -12.90
N LYS A 461 29.96 -1.70 -13.02
CA LYS A 461 29.93 -0.79 -11.87
C LYS A 461 28.55 -0.90 -11.20
N TRP A 462 28.55 -1.13 -9.90
CA TRP A 462 27.34 -1.22 -9.10
C TRP A 462 27.50 -0.60 -7.73
N VAL A 463 26.40 -0.22 -7.11
CA VAL A 463 26.27 0.13 -5.70
C VAL A 463 25.17 -0.71 -5.07
N PHE A 464 25.46 -1.23 -3.88
CA PHE A 464 24.53 -1.99 -3.06
C PHE A 464 24.17 -1.17 -1.82
N ILE A 465 22.89 -1.13 -1.47
CA ILE A 465 22.37 -0.46 -0.28
C ILE A 465 21.68 -1.53 0.57
N ASP A 466 22.18 -1.71 1.78
CA ASP A 466 21.67 -2.69 2.74
C ASP A 466 20.32 -2.24 3.30
N LYS A 467 19.35 -3.15 3.36
CA LYS A 467 18.01 -2.94 3.91
C LYS A 467 18.00 -2.47 5.38
N ASN A 468 19.09 -2.75 6.12
CA ASN A 468 19.28 -2.25 7.48
C ASN A 468 19.83 -0.81 7.54
N SER A 469 19.91 -0.10 6.41
CA SER A 469 20.12 1.35 6.41
C SER A 469 18.96 2.01 7.16
N THR A 470 19.24 3.07 7.96
CA THR A 470 18.26 3.61 8.90
C THR A 470 17.97 5.08 8.65
N LEU A 471 16.71 5.46 8.70
CA LEU A 471 16.27 6.84 8.87
C LEU A 471 15.99 7.09 10.37
N SER A 472 16.59 8.13 10.91
CA SER A 472 16.35 8.59 12.29
C SER A 472 16.00 10.06 12.31
N TYR A 473 15.02 10.43 13.15
CA TYR A 473 14.61 11.81 13.38
C TYR A 473 14.18 11.98 14.83
N ALA A 474 14.33 13.18 15.37
CA ALA A 474 13.88 13.49 16.72
C ALA A 474 12.42 13.90 16.72
N ILE A 475 11.66 13.38 17.67
CA ILE A 475 10.25 13.70 17.88
C ILE A 475 10.16 14.67 19.05
N LYS A 476 9.51 15.82 18.85
CA LYS A 476 9.24 16.83 19.89
C LYS A 476 8.00 16.50 20.71
N GLY A 477 7.04 15.82 20.10
CA GLY A 477 5.78 15.42 20.71
C GLY A 477 4.83 14.82 19.69
N MET A 478 3.66 14.40 20.18
CA MET A 478 2.53 14.02 19.34
C MET A 478 1.61 15.23 19.28
N SER A 479 1.28 15.68 18.09
CA SER A 479 0.23 16.71 17.90
C SER A 479 -0.90 16.05 17.14
N PRO A 480 -2.13 16.05 17.67
CA PRO A 480 -3.27 15.60 16.90
C PRO A 480 -3.45 16.57 15.74
N SER A 481 -3.23 16.11 14.53
CA SER A 481 -3.63 16.86 13.34
C SER A 481 -5.10 16.53 13.07
N ALA A 482 -5.96 17.46 13.39
CA ALA A 482 -7.37 17.37 13.00
C ALA A 482 -7.54 17.96 11.61
N ASP A 483 -6.81 17.42 10.64
CA ASP A 483 -6.76 17.88 9.27
C ASP A 483 -6.70 16.69 8.30
N PHE A 484 -7.53 16.71 7.29
CA PHE A 484 -7.55 15.68 6.26
C PHE A 484 -6.38 15.75 5.28
N GLN A 485 -5.57 16.80 5.31
CA GLN A 485 -4.33 16.85 4.53
C GLN A 485 -3.40 15.67 4.83
N GLU A 486 -3.42 15.20 6.08
CA GLU A 486 -2.58 14.09 6.54
C GLU A 486 -3.30 12.73 6.50
N TRP A 487 -4.55 12.66 5.99
CA TRP A 487 -5.28 11.39 5.91
C TRP A 487 -4.43 10.30 5.24
N PRO A 488 -4.38 9.06 5.76
CA PRO A 488 -5.21 8.51 6.86
C PRO A 488 -4.67 8.75 8.28
N LEU A 489 -3.61 9.54 8.45
CA LEU A 489 -3.10 9.89 9.76
C LEU A 489 -4.00 10.92 10.47
N PRO A 490 -4.10 10.86 11.81
CA PRO A 490 -3.43 9.92 12.73
C PRO A 490 -4.20 8.62 12.96
N TYR A 491 -5.26 8.35 12.20
CA TYR A 491 -6.16 7.21 12.40
C TYR A 491 -5.49 5.87 12.04
N ALA A 492 -4.62 5.87 11.04
CA ALA A 492 -3.82 4.71 10.61
C ALA A 492 -2.43 4.66 11.24
N GLY A 493 -2.23 5.37 12.34
CA GLY A 493 -0.91 5.50 12.97
C GLY A 493 -0.51 4.32 13.84
N ASN A 494 0.60 4.48 14.53
CA ASN A 494 1.36 3.52 15.32
C ASN A 494 0.57 2.51 16.15
N GLN A 495 1.16 1.32 16.33
CA GLN A 495 0.66 0.21 17.14
C GLN A 495 0.28 0.60 18.58
N ASP A 496 0.85 1.69 19.13
CA ASP A 496 0.54 2.19 20.47
C ASP A 496 -0.69 3.10 20.53
N GLN A 497 -1.22 3.55 19.39
CA GLN A 497 -2.41 4.39 19.32
C GLN A 497 -3.49 3.74 18.46
N THR A 498 -4.22 2.79 19.07
CA THR A 498 -5.34 2.15 18.39
C THR A 498 -6.46 3.15 18.15
N THR A 499 -6.90 3.24 16.91
CA THR A 499 -8.11 3.97 16.54
C THR A 499 -9.33 3.13 16.84
N LEU A 500 -10.35 3.73 17.47
CA LEU A 500 -11.65 3.10 17.65
C LEU A 500 -12.60 3.57 16.55
N ILE A 501 -13.04 2.63 15.73
CA ILE A 501 -14.08 2.86 14.72
C ILE A 501 -15.43 2.45 15.32
N VAL A 502 -16.37 3.37 15.35
CA VAL A 502 -17.70 3.17 15.93
C VAL A 502 -18.74 3.12 14.82
N LEU A 503 -19.49 2.02 14.76
CA LEU A 503 -20.59 1.81 13.84
C LEU A 503 -21.94 1.92 14.55
N SER A 504 -23.01 2.12 13.79
CA SER A 504 -24.38 1.97 14.30
C SER A 504 -24.62 0.53 14.78
N ASP A 505 -25.63 0.34 15.64
CA ASP A 505 -25.94 -1.00 16.19
C ASP A 505 -26.48 -1.97 15.13
N THR A 506 -27.16 -1.44 14.12
CA THR A 506 -27.61 -2.22 12.97
C THR A 506 -26.55 -2.16 11.87
N VAL A 507 -25.93 -3.29 11.59
CA VAL A 507 -24.87 -3.40 10.59
C VAL A 507 -25.40 -4.21 9.41
N SER A 508 -25.64 -3.53 8.29
CA SER A 508 -25.99 -4.12 7.00
C SER A 508 -24.74 -4.39 6.15
N GLN A 509 -24.90 -5.13 5.05
CA GLN A 509 -23.85 -5.29 4.06
C GLN A 509 -23.25 -3.95 3.62
N SER A 510 -24.11 -2.94 3.32
CA SER A 510 -23.64 -1.63 2.91
C SER A 510 -22.80 -0.92 3.99
N LYS A 511 -23.07 -1.14 5.27
CA LYS A 511 -22.27 -0.58 6.38
C LYS A 511 -20.90 -1.25 6.50
N LEU A 512 -20.80 -2.53 6.16
CA LEU A 512 -19.51 -3.23 6.07
C LEU A 512 -18.67 -2.72 4.89
N GLU A 513 -19.32 -2.46 3.75
CA GLU A 513 -18.68 -1.87 2.59
C GLU A 513 -18.18 -0.44 2.89
N GLU A 514 -18.95 0.38 3.60
CA GLU A 514 -18.54 1.71 4.05
C GLU A 514 -17.33 1.62 5.02
N LEU A 515 -17.36 0.69 5.96
CA LEU A 515 -16.25 0.44 6.88
C LEU A 515 -14.99 0.00 6.11
N SER A 516 -15.15 -0.92 5.15
CA SER A 516 -14.07 -1.40 4.28
C SER A 516 -13.40 -0.23 3.54
N LEU A 517 -14.18 0.66 2.92
CA LEU A 517 -13.63 1.83 2.23
C LEU A 517 -12.74 2.70 3.13
N VAL A 518 -13.13 2.89 4.40
CA VAL A 518 -12.32 3.64 5.36
C VAL A 518 -11.05 2.89 5.74
N THR A 519 -11.16 1.60 6.05
CA THR A 519 -10.01 0.80 6.52
C THR A 519 -9.01 0.47 5.41
N GLU A 520 -9.45 0.38 4.16
CA GLU A 520 -8.56 0.25 3.00
C GLU A 520 -7.60 1.42 2.85
N SER A 521 -8.04 2.63 3.15
CA SER A 521 -7.17 3.81 3.09
C SER A 521 -6.06 3.83 4.15
N PHE A 522 -6.16 2.98 5.18
CA PHE A 522 -5.10 2.84 6.20
C PHE A 522 -3.86 2.10 5.69
N GLY A 523 -3.98 1.35 4.59
CA GLY A 523 -2.89 0.54 4.05
C GLY A 523 -2.63 -0.75 4.83
N SER A 524 -1.71 -1.56 4.31
CA SER A 524 -1.46 -2.91 4.81
C SER A 524 -0.88 -2.97 6.24
N GLU A 525 -0.06 -2.00 6.60
CA GLU A 525 0.63 -2.01 7.91
C GLU A 525 -0.27 -1.59 9.07
N ALA A 526 -1.30 -0.80 8.78
CA ALA A 526 -2.19 -0.25 9.80
C ALA A 526 -3.35 -1.18 10.20
N GLN A 527 -3.43 -2.39 9.66
CA GLN A 527 -4.53 -3.33 9.95
C GLN A 527 -4.61 -3.77 11.42
N HIS A 528 -3.54 -3.62 12.15
CA HIS A 528 -3.51 -3.89 13.60
C HIS A 528 -3.77 -2.65 14.45
N SER A 529 -3.84 -1.48 13.84
CA SER A 529 -3.94 -0.19 14.54
C SER A 529 -5.36 0.26 14.86
N PHE A 530 -6.38 -0.51 14.50
CA PHE A 530 -7.77 -0.15 14.79
C PHE A 530 -8.56 -1.28 15.46
N THR A 531 -9.60 -0.87 16.18
CA THR A 531 -10.64 -1.75 16.71
C THR A 531 -12.00 -1.25 16.24
N VAL A 532 -12.96 -2.17 16.05
CA VAL A 532 -14.31 -1.83 15.62
C VAL A 532 -15.30 -2.17 16.72
N LYS A 533 -16.18 -1.22 17.05
CA LYS A 533 -17.27 -1.44 18.03
C LYS A 533 -18.60 -0.90 17.50
N LYS A 534 -19.68 -1.56 17.91
CA LYS A 534 -21.04 -1.03 17.74
C LYS A 534 -21.30 0.07 18.75
N SER A 535 -22.17 1.02 18.46
CA SER A 535 -22.49 2.16 19.32
C SER A 535 -22.89 1.73 20.74
N SER A 536 -23.68 0.66 20.87
CA SER A 536 -24.08 0.09 22.15
C SER A 536 -22.93 -0.46 23.00
N ASP A 537 -21.82 -0.81 22.38
CA ASP A 537 -20.65 -1.42 23.03
C ASP A 537 -19.57 -0.38 23.41
N VAL A 538 -19.88 0.94 23.22
CA VAL A 538 -18.92 2.02 23.45
C VAL A 538 -19.40 2.94 24.59
N THR A 539 -18.51 3.17 25.54
CA THR A 539 -18.71 4.14 26.62
C THR A 539 -17.85 5.38 26.44
N ALA A 540 -18.16 6.46 27.18
CA ALA A 540 -17.30 7.66 27.18
C ALA A 540 -15.86 7.38 27.66
N ASN A 541 -15.66 6.32 28.42
CA ASN A 541 -14.32 5.89 28.84
C ASN A 541 -13.57 5.19 27.68
N ASP A 542 -14.26 4.44 26.85
CA ASP A 542 -13.66 3.83 25.66
C ASP A 542 -13.21 4.88 24.65
N ALA A 543 -13.86 6.05 24.64
CA ALA A 543 -13.54 7.15 23.74
C ALA A 543 -12.31 7.98 24.17
N LYS A 544 -11.78 7.79 25.38
CA LYS A 544 -10.59 8.48 25.87
C LYS A 544 -9.30 7.75 25.50
N GLY A 545 -8.23 8.51 25.34
CA GLY A 545 -6.89 7.97 25.13
C GLY A 545 -6.66 7.34 23.75
N ARG A 546 -7.49 7.66 22.75
CA ARG A 546 -7.39 7.12 21.38
C ARG A 546 -8.06 8.00 20.34
N ASN A 547 -7.67 7.79 19.08
CA ASN A 547 -8.37 8.40 17.96
C ASN A 547 -9.71 7.70 17.70
N LEU A 548 -10.68 8.43 17.15
CA LEU A 548 -12.04 7.95 16.95
C LEU A 548 -12.48 8.16 15.50
N ILE A 549 -13.19 7.20 14.94
CA ILE A 549 -13.93 7.36 13.67
C ILE A 549 -15.37 6.89 13.90
N PHE A 550 -16.33 7.72 13.56
CA PHE A 550 -17.75 7.38 13.58
C PHE A 550 -18.25 7.27 12.14
N ILE A 551 -18.92 6.15 11.81
CA ILE A 551 -19.46 5.89 10.46
C ILE A 551 -20.94 5.62 10.57
N GLY A 552 -21.77 6.62 10.21
CA GLY A 552 -23.23 6.54 10.27
C GLY A 552 -23.90 7.84 10.63
N GLY A 553 -25.21 7.85 10.71
CA GLY A 553 -25.98 9.03 11.15
C GLY A 553 -25.70 9.38 12.60
N ILE A 554 -25.51 10.65 12.91
CA ILE A 554 -25.16 11.10 14.28
C ILE A 554 -26.18 10.60 15.31
N ASN A 555 -27.46 10.53 14.95
CA ASN A 555 -28.50 10.04 15.85
C ASN A 555 -28.36 8.56 16.26
N GLN A 556 -27.56 7.81 15.53
CA GLN A 556 -27.29 6.39 15.80
C GLN A 556 -26.24 6.21 16.91
N PHE A 557 -25.57 7.30 17.31
CA PHE A 557 -24.51 7.29 18.30
C PHE A 557 -24.92 8.07 19.55
N SER A 558 -25.25 7.36 20.64
CA SER A 558 -25.61 7.99 21.91
C SER A 558 -24.52 8.97 22.40
N LEU A 559 -23.25 8.58 22.27
CA LEU A 559 -22.10 9.40 22.65
C LEU A 559 -22.00 10.71 21.86
N LEU A 560 -22.19 10.68 20.54
CA LEU A 560 -22.16 11.89 19.71
C LEU A 560 -23.36 12.78 19.98
N LYS A 561 -24.53 12.19 20.23
CA LYS A 561 -25.74 12.92 20.54
C LYS A 561 -25.61 13.74 21.84
N GLU A 562 -24.97 13.18 22.86
CA GLU A 562 -24.67 13.89 24.13
C GLU A 562 -23.69 15.06 23.94
N LYS A 563 -22.89 15.03 22.88
CA LYS A 563 -21.84 15.98 22.55
C LYS A 563 -22.12 16.78 21.27
N SER A 564 -23.36 16.77 20.79
CA SER A 564 -23.72 17.38 19.51
C SER A 564 -23.38 18.87 19.37
N SER A 565 -23.43 19.64 20.49
CA SER A 565 -23.03 21.04 20.52
C SER A 565 -21.52 21.28 20.47
N ASP A 566 -20.71 20.25 20.78
CA ASP A 566 -19.26 20.34 20.85
C ASP A 566 -18.62 19.89 19.51
N LEU A 567 -19.44 19.48 18.53
CA LEU A 567 -18.99 19.02 17.21
C LEU A 567 -18.70 20.22 16.30
N LEU A 568 -17.68 20.07 15.44
CA LEU A 568 -17.30 21.08 14.45
C LEU A 568 -18.48 21.43 13.52
N VAL A 569 -19.25 20.42 13.12
CA VAL A 569 -20.53 20.60 12.42
C VAL A 569 -21.63 20.17 13.38
N PRO A 570 -22.29 21.12 14.08
CA PRO A 570 -23.29 20.81 15.07
C PRO A 570 -24.53 20.16 14.45
N GLN A 571 -25.26 19.41 15.28
CA GLN A 571 -26.50 18.78 14.86
C GLN A 571 -27.70 19.59 15.37
N GLU A 572 -28.67 19.79 14.49
CA GLU A 572 -30.00 20.32 14.85
C GLU A 572 -30.84 19.25 15.57
N LYS A 573 -31.88 19.70 16.29
CA LYS A 573 -32.80 18.83 17.02
C LYS A 573 -33.54 17.82 16.12
N ASN A 574 -33.71 18.12 14.84
CA ASN A 574 -34.35 17.26 13.84
C ASN A 574 -33.42 16.17 13.29
N GLY A 575 -32.14 16.15 13.69
CA GLY A 575 -31.16 15.17 13.24
C GLY A 575 -30.38 15.54 11.99
N SER A 576 -30.64 16.71 11.39
CA SER A 576 -29.81 17.26 10.31
C SER A 576 -28.61 18.02 10.88
N PHE A 577 -27.61 18.29 10.04
CA PHE A 577 -26.49 19.15 10.44
C PHE A 577 -26.88 20.62 10.41
N ASP A 578 -26.42 21.37 11.40
CA ASP A 578 -26.44 22.83 11.36
C ASP A 578 -25.36 23.32 10.40
N VAL A 579 -25.77 23.63 9.18
CA VAL A 579 -24.89 24.07 8.11
C VAL A 579 -24.83 25.59 7.97
N SER A 580 -25.47 26.34 8.87
CA SER A 580 -25.54 27.79 8.82
C SER A 580 -24.19 28.49 8.89
N GLY A 581 -23.18 27.83 9.49
CA GLY A 581 -21.80 28.30 9.56
C GLY A 581 -20.91 27.90 8.38
N PHE A 582 -21.43 27.16 7.39
CA PHE A 582 -20.65 26.59 6.28
C PHE A 582 -21.29 26.95 4.95
N GLU A 583 -20.71 27.87 4.22
CA GLU A 583 -21.22 28.33 2.92
C GLU A 583 -21.34 27.22 1.87
N MET A 584 -20.53 26.16 2.01
CA MET A 584 -20.49 25.03 1.05
C MET A 584 -21.51 23.94 1.34
N LEU A 585 -22.09 23.89 2.53
CA LEU A 585 -23.11 22.91 2.89
C LEU A 585 -24.49 23.47 2.54
N ASN A 586 -25.25 22.73 1.73
CA ASN A 586 -26.58 23.13 1.29
C ASN A 586 -27.52 21.91 1.18
N GLU A 587 -28.74 22.15 0.71
CA GLU A 587 -29.78 21.11 0.59
C GLU A 587 -29.39 19.94 -0.38
N THR A 588 -28.41 20.16 -1.26
CA THR A 588 -27.91 19.12 -2.19
C THR A 588 -26.84 18.24 -1.56
N THR A 589 -26.35 18.55 -0.36
CA THR A 589 -25.36 17.77 0.37
C THR A 589 -25.93 16.40 0.73
N LYS A 590 -25.22 15.33 0.36
CA LYS A 590 -25.56 13.94 0.71
C LYS A 590 -24.85 13.46 1.95
N GLN A 591 -23.53 13.67 1.98
CA GLN A 591 -22.64 13.26 3.06
C GLN A 591 -21.87 14.46 3.60
N VAL A 592 -21.61 14.40 4.88
CA VAL A 592 -20.73 15.34 5.58
C VAL A 592 -19.65 14.55 6.30
N VAL A 593 -18.40 14.90 6.06
CA VAL A 593 -17.25 14.30 6.72
C VAL A 593 -16.46 15.41 7.38
N PHE A 594 -16.17 15.29 8.65
CA PHE A 594 -15.35 16.28 9.35
C PHE A 594 -14.39 15.63 10.33
N THR A 595 -13.30 16.33 10.62
CA THR A 595 -12.30 15.95 11.61
C THR A 595 -12.05 17.09 12.57
N GLN A 596 -11.88 16.76 13.84
CA GLN A 596 -11.61 17.71 14.94
C GLN A 596 -10.82 17.04 16.06
N ALA A 597 -10.36 17.83 17.03
CA ALA A 597 -9.90 17.28 18.29
C ALA A 597 -11.03 16.50 18.98
N SER A 598 -10.71 15.36 19.58
CA SER A 598 -11.72 14.53 20.24
C SER A 598 -12.37 15.29 21.42
N VAL A 599 -13.69 15.29 21.45
CA VAL A 599 -14.48 15.96 22.52
C VAL A 599 -14.38 15.24 23.87
N TRP A 600 -13.79 14.04 23.92
CA TRP A 600 -13.54 13.26 25.15
C TRP A 600 -12.10 13.37 25.65
N ASP A 601 -11.14 13.59 24.74
CA ASP A 601 -9.72 13.77 25.06
C ASP A 601 -9.04 14.54 23.92
N SER A 602 -8.84 15.84 24.10
CA SER A 602 -8.31 16.75 23.07
C SER A 602 -6.89 16.46 22.61
N ARG A 603 -6.19 15.53 23.25
CA ARG A 603 -4.88 15.04 22.79
C ARG A 603 -4.98 14.10 21.59
N TYR A 604 -6.19 13.65 21.26
CA TYR A 604 -6.51 12.76 20.16
C TYR A 604 -7.47 13.42 19.19
N THR A 605 -7.64 12.84 18.03
CA THR A 605 -8.55 13.34 17.00
C THR A 605 -9.78 12.46 16.86
N MET A 606 -10.83 13.04 16.32
CA MET A 606 -12.00 12.30 15.89
C MET A 606 -12.39 12.71 14.47
N ALA A 607 -12.84 11.74 13.68
CA ALA A 607 -13.50 11.96 12.40
C ALA A 607 -14.93 11.42 12.45
N VAL A 608 -15.83 12.11 11.77
CA VAL A 608 -17.22 11.69 11.62
C VAL A 608 -17.55 11.62 10.14
N PHE A 609 -17.96 10.46 9.70
CA PHE A 609 -18.49 10.20 8.36
C PHE A 609 -19.99 10.00 8.51
N ALA A 610 -20.79 10.90 7.96
CA ALA A 610 -22.23 10.84 8.17
C ALA A 610 -23.01 11.24 6.92
N PRO A 611 -24.22 10.64 6.71
CA PRO A 611 -25.17 11.20 5.76
C PRO A 611 -25.64 12.56 6.24
N SER A 612 -25.97 13.48 5.34
CA SER A 612 -26.48 14.80 5.69
C SER A 612 -27.82 14.73 6.43
N LYS A 613 -28.61 13.69 6.17
CA LYS A 613 -29.92 13.46 6.80
C LYS A 613 -30.16 11.96 7.00
N GLY A 614 -30.70 11.59 8.17
CA GLY A 614 -31.16 10.23 8.48
C GLY A 614 -30.06 9.17 8.51
N ASP A 615 -30.38 7.97 8.01
CA ASP A 615 -29.56 6.76 8.08
C ASP A 615 -29.01 6.35 6.70
N GLY A 616 -28.77 7.31 5.82
CA GLY A 616 -28.22 7.08 4.49
C GLY A 616 -26.78 6.58 4.48
N THR A 617 -26.20 6.56 3.28
CA THR A 617 -24.77 6.24 3.07
C THR A 617 -23.90 7.31 3.74
N ALA A 618 -22.97 6.89 4.57
CA ALA A 618 -22.05 7.77 5.29
C ALA A 618 -20.68 7.91 4.60
N VAL A 619 -20.27 6.88 3.84
CA VAL A 619 -18.98 6.82 3.15
C VAL A 619 -19.20 6.42 1.69
N THR A 620 -18.60 7.17 0.76
CA THR A 620 -18.60 6.86 -0.67
C THR A 620 -17.17 6.68 -1.18
N LYS A 621 -17.03 6.06 -2.35
CA LYS A 621 -15.73 5.92 -3.02
C LYS A 621 -15.15 7.28 -3.39
N GLU A 622 -16.01 8.23 -3.74
CA GLU A 622 -15.65 9.60 -4.11
C GLU A 622 -15.00 10.34 -2.94
N ILE A 623 -15.58 10.25 -1.74
CA ILE A 623 -15.03 10.85 -0.52
C ILE A 623 -13.66 10.21 -0.19
N ILE A 624 -13.57 8.88 -0.22
CA ILE A 624 -12.31 8.19 0.08
C ILE A 624 -11.24 8.49 -0.98
N SER A 625 -11.63 8.52 -2.26
CA SER A 625 -10.70 8.89 -3.34
C SER A 625 -10.17 10.32 -3.15
N TYR A 626 -11.06 11.25 -2.78
CA TYR A 626 -10.66 12.62 -2.46
C TYR A 626 -9.70 12.65 -1.27
N LEU A 627 -10.05 12.00 -0.15
CA LEU A 627 -9.20 11.92 1.04
C LEU A 627 -7.81 11.34 0.72
N ASN A 628 -7.76 10.32 -0.12
CA ASN A 628 -6.52 9.66 -0.51
C ASN A 628 -5.64 10.49 -1.46
N SER A 629 -6.21 11.45 -2.19
CA SER A 629 -5.51 12.31 -3.15
C SER A 629 -5.31 13.75 -2.67
N ASN A 630 -6.02 14.18 -1.61
CA ASN A 630 -5.99 15.55 -1.11
C ASN A 630 -4.65 15.86 -0.43
N ASP A 631 -4.00 16.92 -0.85
CA ASP A 631 -2.75 17.46 -0.29
C ASP A 631 -2.93 18.86 0.35
N GLU A 632 -4.15 19.37 0.36
CA GLU A 632 -4.52 20.65 0.95
C GLU A 632 -5.14 20.48 2.33
N SER A 633 -4.98 21.49 3.20
CA SER A 633 -5.59 21.51 4.52
C SER A 633 -7.11 21.53 4.40
N ALA A 634 -7.78 20.59 5.07
CA ALA A 634 -9.22 20.47 5.08
C ALA A 634 -9.72 19.84 6.38
N THR A 635 -10.75 20.44 6.99
CA THR A 635 -11.39 19.89 8.21
C THR A 635 -12.82 19.41 7.97
N VAL A 636 -13.46 19.89 6.92
CA VAL A 636 -14.83 19.52 6.54
C VAL A 636 -14.88 19.21 5.06
N LEU A 637 -15.46 18.09 4.71
CA LEU A 637 -15.77 17.68 3.33
C LEU A 637 -17.26 17.47 3.21
N ASN A 638 -17.79 17.78 2.04
CA ASN A 638 -19.16 17.41 1.70
C ASN A 638 -19.23 16.80 0.30
N GLU A 639 -20.08 15.83 0.11
CA GLU A 639 -20.43 15.28 -1.19
C GLU A 639 -21.86 15.70 -1.57
N THR A 640 -22.02 16.13 -2.81
CA THR A 640 -23.32 16.57 -3.35
C THR A 640 -24.00 15.49 -4.18
N ASN A 641 -25.23 15.76 -4.58
CA ASN A 641 -25.99 14.90 -5.49
C ASN A 641 -25.30 14.68 -6.86
N SER A 642 -24.39 15.56 -7.26
CA SER A 642 -23.59 15.42 -8.49
C SER A 642 -22.29 14.64 -8.28
N GLN A 643 -22.10 14.00 -7.13
CA GLN A 643 -20.87 13.24 -6.76
C GLN A 643 -19.60 14.12 -6.80
N GLN A 644 -19.75 15.42 -6.50
CA GLN A 644 -18.62 16.32 -6.33
C GLN A 644 -18.34 16.48 -4.85
N VAL A 645 -17.06 16.39 -4.48
CA VAL A 645 -16.58 16.61 -3.12
C VAL A 645 -16.06 18.03 -3.01
N PHE A 646 -16.52 18.75 -2.00
CA PHE A 646 -16.11 20.11 -1.69
C PHE A 646 -15.48 20.18 -0.30
N THR A 647 -14.54 21.10 -0.12
CA THR A 647 -13.86 21.32 1.15
C THR A 647 -14.20 22.67 1.72
N ASN A 648 -14.23 22.75 3.06
CA ASN A 648 -14.32 23.99 3.78
C ASN A 648 -13.09 24.14 4.70
N HIS A 649 -12.38 25.25 4.57
CA HIS A 649 -11.16 25.58 5.32
C HIS A 649 -11.51 26.41 6.57
N GLN A 650 -12.30 25.90 7.51
CA GLN A 650 -12.47 26.56 8.80
C GLN A 650 -11.27 26.22 9.70
N GLN A 651 -10.50 27.25 10.08
CA GLN A 651 -9.49 27.12 11.12
C GLN A 651 -10.19 26.88 12.46
N LEU A 652 -9.87 25.76 13.12
CA LEU A 652 -10.25 25.50 14.49
C LEU A 652 -9.71 26.65 15.37
N LYS A 653 -10.58 27.40 16.03
CA LYS A 653 -10.17 28.29 17.10
C LYS A 653 -9.66 27.41 18.23
N SER A 654 -8.36 27.30 18.40
CA SER A 654 -7.79 26.75 19.63
C SER A 654 -8.10 27.70 20.75
N GLU A 655 -9.07 27.37 21.58
CA GLU A 655 -9.20 28.01 22.89
C GLU A 655 -8.03 27.58 23.80
N THR A 656 -6.88 28.19 23.59
CA THR A 656 -5.87 28.28 24.63
C THR A 656 -6.29 29.44 25.56
N ASN A 657 -6.87 29.11 26.71
CA ASN A 657 -6.88 29.98 27.86
C ASN A 657 -5.42 30.21 28.29
N SER A 658 -4.78 31.20 27.73
CA SER A 658 -3.62 31.89 28.30
C SER A 658 -3.92 33.36 28.26
N SER A 659 -4.22 33.91 29.41
CA SER A 659 -4.11 35.32 29.70
C SER A 659 -2.70 35.78 29.31
N ASP A 660 -2.63 36.86 28.54
CA ASP A 660 -1.51 37.56 27.97
C ASP A 660 -1.19 37.15 26.52
N ALA A 661 -1.98 37.72 25.59
CA ALA A 661 -1.63 37.75 24.18
C ALA A 661 -1.63 39.21 23.72
N GLU A 662 -0.44 39.72 23.48
CA GLU A 662 -0.24 40.88 22.62
C GLU A 662 -0.92 40.63 21.28
N GLN A 663 -1.71 41.60 20.81
CA GLN A 663 -2.32 41.55 19.46
C GLN A 663 -1.25 41.38 18.38
N PRO A 664 -1.39 40.45 17.45
CA PRO A 664 -0.53 40.41 16.30
C PRO A 664 -0.81 41.66 15.43
N THR A 665 0.17 42.50 15.31
CA THR A 665 0.19 43.61 14.34
C THR A 665 -0.04 43.04 12.96
N GLN A 666 -1.12 43.45 12.31
CA GLN A 666 -1.36 43.16 10.88
C GLN A 666 -0.12 43.56 10.09
N ASP A 667 0.43 42.58 9.39
CA ASP A 667 1.57 42.80 8.48
C ASP A 667 1.17 43.73 7.34
N HIS A 668 1.50 45.00 7.48
CA HIS A 668 1.29 46.03 6.48
C HIS A 668 2.26 45.90 5.29
N SER A 669 3.20 44.94 5.30
CA SER A 669 4.26 44.87 4.27
C SER A 669 3.71 44.52 2.90
N GLN A 670 2.70 43.67 2.78
CA GLN A 670 2.11 43.30 1.51
C GLN A 670 1.35 44.48 0.85
N LYS A 671 0.64 45.29 1.63
CA LYS A 671 -0.06 46.47 1.06
C LYS A 671 0.91 47.48 0.49
N TRP A 672 2.04 47.72 1.13
CA TRP A 672 3.08 48.62 0.61
C TRP A 672 3.77 48.08 -0.65
N MET A 673 3.89 46.76 -0.78
CA MET A 673 4.43 46.14 -1.98
C MET A 673 3.51 46.33 -3.20
N TYR A 674 2.18 46.19 -3.02
CA TYR A 674 1.20 46.46 -4.10
C TYR A 674 1.15 47.96 -4.49
N ILE A 675 1.25 48.87 -3.51
CA ILE A 675 1.33 50.31 -3.77
C ILE A 675 2.61 50.64 -4.51
N GLY A 676 3.73 50.01 -4.17
CA GLY A 676 5.01 50.20 -4.86
C GLY A 676 4.97 49.72 -6.34
N VAL A 677 4.36 48.58 -6.62
CA VAL A 677 4.16 48.06 -7.97
C VAL A 677 3.27 48.97 -8.81
N LEU A 678 2.15 49.44 -8.24
CA LEU A 678 1.26 50.38 -8.92
C LEU A 678 1.92 51.71 -9.23
N ALA A 679 2.73 52.25 -8.31
CA ALA A 679 3.49 53.46 -8.55
C ALA A 679 4.54 53.28 -9.68
N LEU A 680 5.21 52.15 -9.74
CA LEU A 680 6.16 51.81 -10.80
C LEU A 680 5.49 51.74 -12.17
N ILE A 681 4.32 51.12 -12.26
CA ILE A 681 3.54 51.05 -13.51
C ILE A 681 3.13 52.43 -14.00
N MET A 682 2.71 53.33 -13.07
CA MET A 682 2.36 54.70 -13.42
C MET A 682 3.57 55.51 -13.94
N VAL A 683 4.73 55.31 -13.33
CA VAL A 683 5.99 55.99 -13.82
C VAL A 683 6.35 55.49 -15.20
N ILE A 684 6.26 54.18 -15.45
CA ILE A 684 6.52 53.61 -16.78
C ILE A 684 5.55 54.19 -17.81
N ALA A 685 4.27 54.25 -17.51
CA ALA A 685 3.25 54.84 -18.38
C ALA A 685 3.53 56.31 -18.69
N ALA A 686 3.90 57.11 -17.67
CA ALA A 686 4.26 58.51 -17.83
C ALA A 686 5.49 58.69 -18.75
N VAL A 687 6.51 57.85 -18.64
CA VAL A 687 7.68 57.83 -19.51
C VAL A 687 7.30 57.51 -20.95
N PHE A 688 6.44 56.55 -21.18
CA PHE A 688 5.94 56.22 -22.51
C PHE A 688 5.15 57.38 -23.15
N ILE A 689 4.28 58.03 -22.36
CA ILE A 689 3.53 59.18 -22.82
C ILE A 689 4.50 60.34 -23.16
N TRP A 690 5.48 60.59 -22.32
CA TRP A 690 6.50 61.62 -22.57
C TRP A 690 7.32 61.36 -23.84
N ILE A 691 7.72 60.10 -24.07
CA ILE A 691 8.41 59.69 -25.29
C ILE A 691 7.51 59.89 -26.53
N ALA A 692 6.23 59.52 -26.41
CA ALA A 692 5.26 59.70 -27.50
C ALA A 692 5.04 61.18 -27.85
N VAL A 693 4.89 62.05 -26.83
CA VAL A 693 4.76 63.48 -27.00
C VAL A 693 6.03 64.11 -27.63
N ARG A 694 7.21 63.67 -27.19
CA ARG A 694 8.48 64.13 -27.70
C ARG A 694 8.72 63.71 -29.18
N ARG A 695 8.24 62.49 -29.55
CA ARG A 695 8.25 62.00 -30.94
C ARG A 695 7.27 62.78 -31.83
N LYS A 696 6.13 63.20 -31.29
CA LYS A 696 5.15 64.01 -32.02
C LYS A 696 5.66 65.44 -32.26
N LYS A 697 6.35 66.08 -31.29
CA LYS A 697 6.98 67.36 -31.43
C LYS A 697 8.12 67.40 -32.48
N ARG A 698 8.88 66.30 -32.60
CA ARG A 698 9.94 66.17 -33.59
C ARG A 698 9.43 66.01 -35.03
N LYS A 699 8.17 65.59 -35.22
CA LYS A 699 7.54 65.49 -36.54
C LYS A 699 6.91 66.81 -37.05
N THR A 700 6.63 67.75 -36.14
CA THR A 700 6.09 69.07 -36.48
C THR A 700 7.14 70.11 -36.72
N ASP A 701 8.43 69.85 -36.41
CA ASP A 701 9.55 70.77 -36.66
C ASP A 701 10.33 70.44 -37.98
N THR A 702 9.76 69.51 -38.80
CA THR A 702 10.38 69.11 -40.11
C THR A 702 9.40 69.24 -41.29
N GLU A 703 8.33 70.06 -41.18
CA GLU A 703 7.55 70.53 -42.32
C GLU A 703 7.76 72.05 -42.54
#